data_fc6e61d3cedd92362669c7cb621d9532
#
_entry.id   fc6e61d3cedd92362669c7cb621d9532
#
_cell.length_a   1.000
_cell.length_b   1.000
_cell.length_c   1.000
_cell.angle_alpha   90.00
_cell.angle_beta   90.00
_cell.angle_gamma   90.00
#
_symmetry.space_group_name_H-M   'P 1'
#
loop_
_entity.id
_entity.type
_entity.pdbx_description
1 polymer ?
#
loop_
_entity_poly.entity_id
_entity_poly.type
_entity_poly.pdbx_seq_one_letter_code
_entity_poly.pdbx_strand_id
1 'polypeptide(L)'
;GLGDVYKRQVLVECKNGDKAYQLKRIFEFDEIIRVSVNKRLNGKRHEIKEDWRAIIDGAFKGQVETASEERARTEKAAILKELAESRLSVLIGGAGTGKTTLLALLCKSPQIRDGGVLLLAPTGKARVRMSQESRRFNGYTMEYRLSDVEAKNVPFTVIIDESSMLTEEMFGALLQALRKRAQRIIFVGDPNQLPPIGAGRPFVDLVRKLNQGINQFPKVGPGFGQLTVTMRQLSDDGNPRSDTELSKWYTGDSEQLDDSIFIRLQSGSLDKHVSFKSWSTPEELEQRIFETVYEETEMNSVDDIEGFNLSIGGHINSGWMNFAGADEYIKKIESWQILSAYRNDAAIGTATINRYLHEKYRSQQAQKLEHCSIRGTRHMLGTDGIVYGDKVINVRNQKIKGYDIKSRTKVDGYVANGEVGIVERIWEKSKNSTVKYNTHQIVFSSQPEMNYNWYSVVSDEGTSDLELAYALTVHKAQGSEFGKAILVLGEPGGLLSKELLYTAITRQKDKLVILYNDGAYRLRDYSSVACSEVAKRFTCLFEAPDIVEYKKAYYEQALIHRTLKGDLVRSKSEVIIANMLYEAGIEYEYEKELDLGEDGIRIPDFTIDDAESGTCFYWEHCGMLGDASYNKHWQEKKALYEKHNIVEGENLIVSEDSLNGGIDSAAIKALIDKYLQ
;
A
#
# COMPACT_ATOMS: atom_id res chain seq x y z
N GLY A 1 15.16 29.21 -14.46
CA GLY A 1 14.34 29.74 -15.55
C GLY A 1 13.86 28.61 -16.48
N LEU A 2 12.93 28.88 -17.39
CA LEU A 2 12.38 27.89 -18.37
C LEU A 2 13.49 27.09 -19.09
N GLY A 3 14.67 27.69 -19.33
CA GLY A 3 15.82 27.01 -19.92
C GLY A 3 16.39 25.84 -19.09
N ASP A 4 16.19 25.81 -17.79
CA ASP A 4 16.65 24.69 -16.95
C ASP A 4 15.63 23.53 -16.91
N VAL A 5 14.35 23.83 -17.05
CA VAL A 5 13.30 22.81 -17.17
C VAL A 5 13.48 22.01 -18.46
N TYR A 6 13.75 22.68 -19.59
CA TYR A 6 14.04 21.99 -20.86
C TYR A 6 15.32 21.15 -20.83
N LYS A 7 16.32 21.53 -20.03
CA LYS A 7 17.55 20.72 -19.85
C LYS A 7 17.31 19.43 -19.06
N ARG A 8 16.18 19.35 -18.34
CA ARG A 8 15.81 18.20 -17.51
C ARG A 8 14.85 17.24 -18.19
N GLN A 9 14.45 17.52 -19.44
CA GLN A 9 13.51 16.71 -20.21
C GLN A 9 14.18 16.10 -21.44
N VAL A 10 13.66 14.95 -21.87
CA VAL A 10 14.02 14.24 -23.09
C VAL A 10 12.76 14.09 -23.93
N LEU A 11 12.87 14.38 -25.24
CA LEU A 11 11.80 14.15 -26.18
C LEU A 11 11.76 12.68 -26.55
N VAL A 12 10.59 12.06 -26.44
CA VAL A 12 10.33 10.67 -26.82
C VAL A 12 9.22 10.61 -27.86
N GLU A 13 9.33 9.68 -28.81
CA GLU A 13 8.34 9.48 -29.86
C GLU A 13 7.35 8.39 -29.42
N CYS A 14 6.07 8.67 -29.54
CA CYS A 14 4.97 7.77 -29.21
C CYS A 14 4.65 6.82 -30.37
N LYS A 15 3.92 5.73 -30.11
CA LYS A 15 3.51 4.76 -31.14
C LYS A 15 2.73 5.37 -32.31
N ASN A 16 1.95 6.41 -32.03
CA ASN A 16 1.15 7.13 -33.03
C ASN A 16 1.93 8.22 -33.75
N GLY A 17 3.24 8.38 -33.52
CA GLY A 17 4.10 9.38 -34.09
C GLY A 17 4.09 10.75 -33.38
N ASP A 18 3.28 10.91 -32.34
CA ASP A 18 3.29 12.09 -31.48
C ASP A 18 4.56 12.18 -30.65
N LYS A 19 4.85 13.36 -30.14
CA LYS A 19 6.00 13.63 -29.30
C LYS A 19 5.57 13.89 -27.87
N ALA A 20 6.21 13.22 -26.94
CA ALA A 20 6.01 13.42 -25.51
C ALA A 20 7.34 13.78 -24.81
N TYR A 21 7.24 14.35 -23.63
CA TYR A 21 8.40 14.69 -22.81
C TYR A 21 8.49 13.75 -21.62
N GLN A 22 9.70 13.23 -21.37
CA GLN A 22 10.01 12.45 -20.19
C GLN A 22 11.10 13.18 -19.39
N LEU A 23 11.04 13.07 -18.06
CA LEU A 23 12.13 13.59 -17.22
C LEU A 23 13.43 12.86 -17.57
N LYS A 24 14.51 13.61 -17.78
CA LYS A 24 15.83 13.07 -18.12
C LYS A 24 16.30 12.02 -17.13
N ARG A 25 16.08 12.25 -15.83
CA ARG A 25 16.43 11.31 -14.77
C ARG A 25 15.73 9.95 -14.95
N ILE A 26 14.44 9.94 -15.28
CA ILE A 26 13.69 8.70 -15.52
C ILE A 26 14.22 8.02 -16.78
N PHE A 27 14.43 8.77 -17.86
CA PHE A 27 15.01 8.25 -19.10
C PHE A 27 16.39 7.58 -18.88
N GLU A 28 17.24 8.14 -18.03
CA GLU A 28 18.54 7.57 -17.68
C GLU A 28 18.39 6.23 -16.93
N PHE A 29 17.39 6.11 -16.02
CA PHE A 29 17.07 4.84 -15.39
C PHE A 29 16.50 3.82 -16.37
N ASP A 30 15.66 4.22 -17.30
CA ASP A 30 15.14 3.35 -18.37
C ASP A 30 16.26 2.76 -19.21
N GLU A 31 17.27 3.55 -19.58
CA GLU A 31 18.45 3.07 -20.29
C GLU A 31 19.22 2.03 -19.45
N ILE A 32 19.43 2.28 -18.16
CA ILE A 32 20.08 1.33 -17.26
C ILE A 32 19.31 0.02 -17.19
N ILE A 33 17.98 0.10 -17.08
CA ILE A 33 17.10 -1.07 -17.02
C ILE A 33 17.18 -1.84 -18.35
N ARG A 34 16.98 -1.17 -19.50
CA ARG A 34 17.03 -1.81 -20.82
C ARG A 34 18.34 -2.53 -21.09
N VAL A 35 19.44 -1.87 -20.83
CA VAL A 35 20.78 -2.44 -21.02
C VAL A 35 21.02 -3.64 -20.10
N SER A 36 20.67 -3.52 -18.82
CA SER A 36 20.87 -4.59 -17.84
C SER A 36 20.00 -5.81 -18.13
N VAL A 37 18.71 -5.60 -18.44
CA VAL A 37 17.77 -6.66 -18.77
C VAL A 37 18.20 -7.39 -20.03
N ASN A 38 18.44 -6.69 -21.13
CA ASN A 38 18.85 -7.29 -22.41
C ASN A 38 20.16 -8.08 -22.29
N LYS A 39 21.15 -7.52 -21.57
CA LYS A 39 22.43 -8.23 -21.33
C LYS A 39 22.25 -9.53 -20.57
N ARG A 40 21.34 -9.59 -19.60
CA ARG A 40 21.08 -10.79 -18.80
C ARG A 40 20.27 -11.83 -19.57
N LEU A 41 19.28 -11.40 -20.34
CA LEU A 41 18.46 -12.30 -21.16
C LEU A 41 19.29 -12.99 -22.26
N ASN A 42 20.24 -12.26 -22.86
CA ASN A 42 21.13 -12.79 -23.89
C ASN A 42 22.39 -13.47 -23.32
N GLY A 43 22.53 -13.54 -21.99
CA GLY A 43 23.68 -14.16 -21.35
C GLY A 43 23.60 -15.68 -21.33
N LYS A 44 24.75 -16.35 -21.22
CA LYS A 44 24.80 -17.80 -21.05
C LYS A 44 24.01 -18.24 -19.83
N ARG A 45 23.06 -19.14 -20.00
CA ARG A 45 22.23 -19.72 -18.92
C ARG A 45 23.09 -20.51 -17.93
N HIS A 46 22.59 -20.63 -16.70
CA HIS A 46 23.21 -21.46 -15.68
C HIS A 46 22.88 -22.94 -15.95
N GLU A 47 23.83 -23.81 -15.67
CA GLU A 47 23.65 -25.27 -15.74
C GLU A 47 23.37 -25.76 -14.31
N ILE A 48 22.12 -26.09 -14.02
CA ILE A 48 21.67 -26.60 -12.72
C ILE A 48 21.18 -28.05 -12.92
N LYS A 49 21.83 -28.98 -12.24
CA LYS A 49 21.50 -30.41 -12.33
C LYS A 49 20.67 -30.83 -11.12
N GLU A 50 19.42 -30.42 -11.10
CA GLU A 50 18.46 -30.75 -10.04
C GLU A 50 17.23 -31.42 -10.64
N ASP A 51 16.70 -32.41 -9.95
CA ASP A 51 15.37 -32.97 -10.26
C ASP A 51 14.32 -32.14 -9.49
N TRP A 52 13.86 -31.07 -10.15
CA TRP A 52 12.87 -30.15 -9.56
C TRP A 52 11.55 -30.83 -9.25
N ARG A 53 11.17 -31.87 -10.00
CA ARG A 53 9.95 -32.64 -9.73
C ARG A 53 10.11 -33.43 -8.43
N ALA A 54 11.22 -34.12 -8.24
CA ALA A 54 11.49 -34.84 -7.00
C ALA A 54 11.53 -33.93 -5.78
N ILE A 55 12.07 -32.70 -5.94
CA ILE A 55 12.06 -31.69 -4.88
C ILE A 55 10.63 -31.27 -4.51
N ILE A 56 9.77 -31.05 -5.52
CA ILE A 56 8.35 -30.70 -5.30
C ILE A 56 7.63 -31.86 -4.62
N ASP A 57 7.74 -33.07 -5.10
CA ASP A 57 7.07 -34.25 -4.55
C ASP A 57 7.52 -34.53 -3.12
N GLY A 58 8.79 -34.34 -2.82
CA GLY A 58 9.34 -34.46 -1.47
C GLY A 58 8.85 -33.38 -0.50
N ALA A 59 8.52 -32.19 -0.99
CA ALA A 59 8.00 -31.09 -0.19
C ALA A 59 6.50 -31.21 0.12
N PHE A 60 5.73 -31.67 -0.87
CA PHE A 60 4.29 -31.89 -0.75
C PHE A 60 4.01 -33.37 -0.50
N LYS A 61 4.23 -33.82 0.75
CA LYS A 61 4.06 -35.21 1.18
C LYS A 61 2.66 -35.73 0.85
N GLY A 62 2.57 -36.84 0.12
CA GLY A 62 1.34 -37.50 -0.27
C GLY A 62 1.37 -37.96 -1.74
N GLN A 63 0.56 -38.96 -2.07
CA GLN A 63 0.30 -39.29 -3.46
C GLN A 63 -0.51 -38.19 -4.12
N VAL A 64 -0.31 -37.99 -5.42
CA VAL A 64 -1.13 -37.09 -6.23
C VAL A 64 -2.55 -37.66 -6.29
N GLU A 65 -3.51 -36.98 -5.64
CA GLU A 65 -4.88 -37.47 -5.55
C GLU A 65 -5.76 -36.94 -6.68
N THR A 66 -5.39 -35.78 -7.27
CA THR A 66 -6.20 -35.11 -8.29
C THR A 66 -5.39 -34.67 -9.51
N ALA A 67 -6.05 -34.59 -10.68
CA ALA A 67 -5.45 -34.05 -11.90
C ALA A 67 -5.00 -32.58 -11.73
N SER A 68 -5.68 -31.79 -10.91
CA SER A 68 -5.31 -30.41 -10.59
C SER A 68 -4.00 -30.35 -9.80
N GLU A 69 -3.79 -31.26 -8.85
CA GLU A 69 -2.55 -31.34 -8.09
C GLU A 69 -1.37 -31.74 -8.97
N GLU A 70 -1.56 -32.72 -9.88
CA GLU A 70 -0.54 -33.09 -10.85
C GLU A 70 -0.15 -31.91 -11.76
N ARG A 71 -1.13 -31.17 -12.24
CA ARG A 71 -0.88 -29.94 -13.01
C ARG A 71 -0.11 -28.91 -12.19
N ALA A 72 -0.49 -28.70 -10.92
CA ALA A 72 0.21 -27.77 -10.04
C ALA A 72 1.67 -28.16 -9.79
N ARG A 73 1.94 -29.45 -9.58
CA ARG A 73 3.32 -29.95 -9.39
C ARG A 73 4.16 -29.82 -10.65
N THR A 74 3.58 -30.13 -11.81
CA THR A 74 4.23 -29.99 -13.13
C THR A 74 4.57 -28.52 -13.42
N GLU A 75 3.62 -27.62 -13.21
CA GLU A 75 3.83 -26.17 -13.36
C GLU A 75 4.97 -25.67 -12.46
N LYS A 76 4.92 -26.00 -11.17
CA LYS A 76 5.94 -25.59 -10.20
C LYS A 76 7.34 -26.11 -10.52
N ALA A 77 7.45 -27.37 -10.97
CA ALA A 77 8.73 -27.94 -11.35
C ALA A 77 9.33 -27.25 -12.59
N ALA A 78 8.51 -26.97 -13.61
CA ALA A 78 8.93 -26.24 -14.80
C ALA A 78 9.39 -24.81 -14.46
N ILE A 79 8.65 -24.11 -13.60
CA ILE A 79 9.02 -22.76 -13.14
C ILE A 79 10.33 -22.79 -12.36
N LEU A 80 10.52 -23.72 -11.42
CA LEU A 80 11.76 -23.83 -10.65
C LEU A 80 12.97 -24.01 -11.56
N LYS A 81 12.85 -24.86 -12.58
CA LYS A 81 13.90 -25.05 -13.58
C LYS A 81 14.25 -23.74 -14.28
N GLU A 82 13.24 -23.03 -14.77
CA GLU A 82 13.44 -21.77 -15.49
C GLU A 82 14.09 -20.70 -14.59
N LEU A 83 13.60 -20.52 -13.36
CA LEU A 83 14.17 -19.58 -12.39
C LEU A 83 15.62 -19.93 -12.02
N ALA A 84 15.93 -21.22 -11.92
CA ALA A 84 17.28 -21.69 -11.59
C ALA A 84 18.29 -21.44 -12.72
N GLU A 85 17.89 -21.65 -13.98
CA GLU A 85 18.75 -21.54 -15.14
C GLU A 85 18.90 -20.11 -15.67
N SER A 86 17.93 -19.25 -15.46
CA SER A 86 17.93 -17.87 -15.98
C SER A 86 18.80 -16.91 -15.16
N ARG A 87 19.44 -15.94 -15.86
CA ARG A 87 20.17 -14.83 -15.21
C ARG A 87 19.28 -13.71 -14.73
N LEU A 88 18.12 -13.56 -15.37
CA LEU A 88 17.06 -12.66 -14.98
C LEU A 88 15.74 -13.34 -15.28
N SER A 89 14.83 -13.33 -14.32
CA SER A 89 13.52 -13.91 -14.48
C SER A 89 12.45 -13.18 -13.68
N VAL A 90 11.20 -13.37 -14.09
CA VAL A 90 10.01 -12.98 -13.34
C VAL A 90 9.25 -14.22 -12.89
N LEU A 91 8.73 -14.16 -11.66
CA LEU A 91 7.78 -15.13 -11.13
C LEU A 91 6.49 -14.38 -10.81
N ILE A 92 5.44 -14.66 -11.56
CA ILE A 92 4.14 -14.05 -11.34
C ILE A 92 3.08 -15.05 -10.90
N GLY A 93 2.05 -14.56 -10.25
CA GLY A 93 0.89 -15.34 -9.80
C GLY A 93 0.04 -14.54 -8.85
N GLY A 94 -1.25 -14.83 -8.80
CA GLY A 94 -2.19 -14.19 -7.89
C GLY A 94 -1.87 -14.43 -6.41
N ALA A 95 -2.66 -13.83 -5.54
CA ALA A 95 -2.56 -14.07 -4.09
C ALA A 95 -2.82 -15.56 -3.79
N GLY A 96 -2.05 -16.14 -2.87
CA GLY A 96 -2.23 -17.54 -2.44
C GLY A 96 -1.76 -18.62 -3.42
N THR A 97 -1.14 -18.28 -4.57
CA THR A 97 -0.63 -19.27 -5.53
C THR A 97 0.61 -20.04 -5.05
N GLY A 98 1.22 -19.59 -3.95
CA GLY A 98 2.39 -20.26 -3.36
C GLY A 98 3.74 -19.78 -3.90
N LYS A 99 3.84 -18.53 -4.38
CA LYS A 99 5.11 -17.91 -4.81
C LYS A 99 6.21 -18.06 -3.78
N THR A 100 5.96 -17.68 -2.54
CA THR A 100 6.95 -17.72 -1.44
C THR A 100 7.40 -19.16 -1.14
N THR A 101 6.47 -20.12 -1.14
CA THR A 101 6.77 -21.54 -0.97
C THR A 101 7.69 -22.06 -2.10
N LEU A 102 7.40 -21.66 -3.33
CA LEU A 102 8.21 -22.06 -4.49
C LEU A 102 9.63 -21.50 -4.39
N LEU A 103 9.78 -20.25 -3.99
CA LEU A 103 11.10 -19.63 -3.77
C LEU A 103 11.89 -20.30 -2.64
N ALA A 104 11.20 -20.69 -1.55
CA ALA A 104 11.83 -21.45 -0.47
C ALA A 104 12.37 -22.80 -0.95
N LEU A 105 11.66 -23.47 -1.89
CA LEU A 105 12.13 -24.71 -2.51
C LEU A 105 13.32 -24.47 -3.45
N LEU A 106 13.30 -23.37 -4.21
CA LEU A 106 14.46 -22.96 -5.04
C LEU A 106 15.72 -22.81 -4.19
N CYS A 107 15.59 -22.16 -3.02
CA CYS A 107 16.70 -21.92 -2.09
C CYS A 107 17.22 -23.20 -1.40
N LYS A 108 16.50 -24.33 -1.47
CA LYS A 108 17.00 -25.62 -0.96
C LYS A 108 18.08 -26.23 -1.86
N SER A 109 18.14 -25.89 -3.15
CA SER A 109 19.18 -26.36 -4.03
C SER A 109 20.57 -25.96 -3.51
N PRO A 110 21.49 -26.90 -3.28
CA PRO A 110 22.84 -26.60 -2.80
C PRO A 110 23.58 -25.61 -3.71
N GLN A 111 23.42 -25.73 -5.02
CA GLN A 111 24.09 -24.87 -6.00
C GLN A 111 23.61 -23.41 -5.91
N ILE A 112 22.39 -23.17 -5.50
CA ILE A 112 21.82 -21.81 -5.30
C ILE A 112 22.18 -21.31 -3.92
N ARG A 113 21.97 -22.13 -2.89
CA ARG A 113 22.21 -21.80 -1.49
C ARG A 113 23.68 -21.46 -1.23
N ASP A 114 24.60 -22.28 -1.72
CA ASP A 114 26.04 -22.15 -1.43
C ASP A 114 26.65 -20.94 -2.13
N GLY A 115 26.05 -20.47 -3.24
CA GLY A 115 26.36 -19.20 -3.88
C GLY A 115 25.87 -17.97 -3.09
N GLY A 116 25.00 -18.17 -2.13
CA GLY A 116 24.36 -17.11 -1.36
C GLY A 116 23.08 -16.59 -2.01
N VAL A 117 22.08 -16.27 -1.18
CA VAL A 117 20.79 -15.72 -1.62
C VAL A 117 20.51 -14.43 -0.85
N LEU A 118 20.26 -13.36 -1.59
CA LEU A 118 19.83 -12.07 -1.04
C LEU A 118 18.32 -11.88 -1.29
N LEU A 119 17.56 -11.75 -0.22
CA LEU A 119 16.13 -11.49 -0.27
C LEU A 119 15.87 -9.99 -0.09
N LEU A 120 15.18 -9.38 -1.02
CA LEU A 120 14.80 -7.98 -1.01
C LEU A 120 13.30 -7.82 -1.14
N ALA A 121 12.75 -6.79 -0.52
CA ALA A 121 11.37 -6.35 -0.73
C ALA A 121 11.27 -4.83 -0.58
N PRO A 122 10.40 -4.16 -1.34
CA PRO A 122 10.20 -2.72 -1.25
C PRO A 122 9.66 -2.29 0.11
N THR A 123 8.87 -3.15 0.76
CA THR A 123 8.30 -2.89 2.08
C THR A 123 8.98 -3.70 3.17
N GLY A 124 9.10 -3.08 4.35
CA GLY A 124 9.66 -3.75 5.52
C GLY A 124 8.84 -4.96 5.94
N LYS A 125 7.50 -4.91 5.83
CA LYS A 125 6.61 -6.04 6.18
C LYS A 125 6.85 -7.25 5.28
N ALA A 126 6.96 -7.07 3.96
CA ALA A 126 7.30 -8.14 3.04
C ALA A 126 8.66 -8.77 3.38
N ARG A 127 9.65 -7.95 3.76
CA ARG A 127 10.96 -8.44 4.21
C ARG A 127 10.85 -9.31 5.47
N VAL A 128 10.09 -8.88 6.48
CA VAL A 128 9.88 -9.66 7.71
C VAL A 128 9.20 -10.99 7.39
N ARG A 129 8.14 -10.97 6.55
CA ARG A 129 7.42 -12.18 6.10
C ARG A 129 8.35 -13.15 5.40
N MET A 130 9.15 -12.69 4.43
CA MET A 130 10.12 -13.52 3.73
C MET A 130 11.16 -14.14 4.67
N SER A 131 11.65 -13.37 5.65
CA SER A 131 12.60 -13.86 6.65
C SER A 131 11.98 -14.98 7.49
N GLN A 132 10.73 -14.84 7.92
CA GLN A 132 10.02 -15.87 8.69
C GLN A 132 9.77 -17.14 7.89
N GLU A 133 9.30 -17.02 6.64
CA GLU A 133 9.07 -18.17 5.76
C GLU A 133 10.38 -18.89 5.44
N SER A 134 11.47 -18.17 5.21
CA SER A 134 12.78 -18.79 4.96
C SER A 134 13.30 -19.54 6.18
N ARG A 135 13.11 -19.02 7.40
CA ARG A 135 13.42 -19.72 8.67
C ARG A 135 12.61 -21.00 8.81
N ARG A 136 11.31 -20.95 8.50
CA ARG A 136 10.39 -22.10 8.60
C ARG A 136 10.79 -23.26 7.72
N PHE A 137 11.36 -22.98 6.54
CA PHE A 137 11.75 -24.02 5.58
C PHE A 137 13.18 -24.48 5.70
N ASN A 138 14.12 -23.71 6.23
CA ASN A 138 15.56 -23.99 6.17
C ASN A 138 16.31 -23.93 7.50
N GLY A 139 15.72 -23.42 8.57
CA GLY A 139 16.44 -23.18 9.84
C GLY A 139 17.58 -22.16 9.73
N TYR A 140 17.75 -21.48 8.60
CA TYR A 140 18.78 -20.49 8.35
C TYR A 140 18.18 -19.10 8.22
N THR A 141 18.71 -18.17 8.99
CA THR A 141 18.43 -16.74 8.90
C THR A 141 19.27 -16.16 7.77
N MET A 142 18.65 -15.81 6.65
CA MET A 142 19.34 -15.07 5.60
C MET A 142 19.14 -13.56 5.79
N GLU A 143 19.69 -12.99 6.85
CA GLU A 143 19.93 -11.57 6.96
C GLU A 143 21.37 -11.28 6.48
N TYR A 144 21.57 -11.23 5.18
CA TYR A 144 22.77 -10.63 4.62
C TYR A 144 22.51 -9.13 4.41
N ARG A 145 23.24 -8.27 5.12
CA ARG A 145 23.37 -6.87 4.74
C ARG A 145 24.13 -6.80 3.41
N LEU A 146 23.81 -5.84 2.56
CA LEU A 146 24.61 -5.59 1.34
C LEU A 146 26.12 -5.53 1.62
N SER A 147 26.52 -4.99 2.78
CA SER A 147 27.91 -4.96 3.28
C SER A 147 28.51 -6.35 3.49
N ASP A 148 27.73 -7.35 3.90
CA ASP A 148 28.25 -8.70 4.18
C ASP A 148 28.43 -9.51 2.91
N VAL A 149 27.64 -9.18 1.88
CA VAL A 149 27.78 -9.71 0.51
C VAL A 149 28.97 -9.08 -0.19
N GLU A 150 29.25 -7.80 0.09
CA GLU A 150 30.43 -7.09 -0.44
C GLU A 150 31.76 -7.70 0.01
N ALA A 151 31.81 -8.24 1.21
CA ALA A 151 33.02 -8.83 1.77
C ALA A 151 33.42 -10.18 1.14
N LYS A 152 32.46 -10.94 0.58
CA LYS A 152 32.73 -12.32 0.12
C LYS A 152 33.08 -12.47 -1.36
N ASN A 153 32.91 -11.46 -2.19
CA ASN A 153 33.21 -11.44 -3.64
C ASN A 153 32.64 -12.62 -4.46
N VAL A 154 31.63 -13.33 -3.91
CA VAL A 154 31.01 -14.51 -4.52
C VAL A 154 29.74 -14.09 -5.25
N PRO A 155 29.55 -14.56 -6.49
CA PRO A 155 28.31 -14.32 -7.23
C PRO A 155 27.11 -14.97 -6.55
N PHE A 156 26.05 -14.24 -6.32
CA PHE A 156 24.88 -14.67 -5.55
C PHE A 156 23.55 -14.51 -6.32
N THR A 157 22.52 -15.15 -5.79
CA THR A 157 21.14 -15.02 -6.28
C THR A 157 20.43 -13.90 -5.53
N VAL A 158 19.73 -13.02 -6.25
CA VAL A 158 18.88 -11.98 -5.66
C VAL A 158 17.42 -12.28 -5.99
N ILE A 159 16.59 -12.29 -4.97
CA ILE A 159 15.14 -12.45 -5.09
C ILE A 159 14.50 -11.17 -4.57
N ILE A 160 13.67 -10.54 -5.39
CA ILE A 160 12.96 -9.29 -5.07
C ILE A 160 11.47 -9.62 -5.04
N ASP A 161 10.88 -9.68 -3.85
CA ASP A 161 9.44 -9.89 -3.68
C ASP A 161 8.67 -8.58 -3.72
N GLU A 162 7.35 -8.64 -3.95
CA GLU A 162 6.46 -7.49 -4.12
C GLU A 162 6.99 -6.48 -5.17
N SER A 163 7.54 -7.01 -6.27
CA SER A 163 8.19 -6.20 -7.31
C SER A 163 7.23 -5.26 -8.05
N SER A 164 5.92 -5.46 -7.94
CA SER A 164 4.88 -4.55 -8.44
C SER A 164 4.97 -3.15 -7.82
N MET A 165 5.59 -3.03 -6.63
CA MET A 165 5.75 -1.77 -5.91
C MET A 165 7.04 -1.01 -6.28
N LEU A 166 7.89 -1.52 -7.16
CA LEU A 166 9.14 -0.86 -7.56
C LEU A 166 8.88 0.25 -8.58
N THR A 167 9.30 1.47 -8.27
CA THR A 167 9.34 2.57 -9.25
C THR A 167 10.47 2.36 -10.28
N GLU A 168 10.45 3.07 -11.40
CA GLU A 168 11.55 3.03 -12.38
C GLU A 168 12.90 3.39 -11.77
N GLU A 169 12.93 4.40 -10.90
CA GLU A 169 14.15 4.80 -10.19
C GLU A 169 14.68 3.69 -9.28
N MET A 170 13.80 3.09 -8.46
CA MET A 170 14.17 1.98 -7.57
C MET A 170 14.67 0.78 -8.36
N PHE A 171 13.99 0.45 -9.45
CA PHE A 171 14.33 -0.68 -10.31
C PHE A 171 15.69 -0.47 -11.00
N GLY A 172 15.90 0.71 -11.58
CA GLY A 172 17.16 1.08 -12.23
C GLY A 172 18.33 1.14 -11.26
N ALA A 173 18.15 1.80 -10.09
CA ALA A 173 19.18 1.87 -9.05
C ALA A 173 19.55 0.47 -8.53
N LEU A 174 18.56 -0.42 -8.34
CA LEU A 174 18.79 -1.81 -7.93
C LEU A 174 19.63 -2.56 -8.97
N LEU A 175 19.24 -2.52 -10.26
CA LEU A 175 19.99 -3.19 -11.32
C LEU A 175 21.41 -2.63 -11.47
N GLN A 176 21.59 -1.32 -11.27
CA GLN A 176 22.90 -0.69 -11.28
C GLN A 176 23.79 -1.19 -10.12
N ALA A 177 23.25 -1.26 -8.91
CA ALA A 177 23.97 -1.76 -7.73
C ALA A 177 24.37 -3.24 -7.87
N LEU A 178 23.52 -4.06 -8.52
CA LEU A 178 23.73 -5.50 -8.71
C LEU A 178 24.52 -5.86 -9.97
N ARG A 179 24.95 -4.87 -10.77
CA ARG A 179 25.44 -5.07 -12.16
C ARG A 179 26.56 -6.09 -12.30
N LYS A 180 27.54 -6.13 -11.37
CA LYS A 180 28.72 -7.00 -11.46
C LYS A 180 28.69 -8.19 -10.50
N ARG A 181 27.69 -8.28 -9.63
CA ARG A 181 27.70 -9.19 -8.47
C ARG A 181 26.65 -10.28 -8.55
N ALA A 182 25.40 -9.91 -8.83
CA ALA A 182 24.32 -10.89 -8.90
C ALA A 182 24.42 -11.77 -10.14
N GLN A 183 24.54 -13.09 -9.96
CA GLN A 183 24.48 -14.05 -11.05
C GLN A 183 23.06 -14.22 -11.56
N ARG A 184 22.11 -14.26 -10.64
CA ARG A 184 20.70 -14.49 -10.89
C ARG A 184 19.88 -13.41 -10.19
N ILE A 185 18.91 -12.83 -10.89
CA ILE A 185 17.95 -11.88 -10.35
C ILE A 185 16.55 -12.39 -10.66
N ILE A 186 15.74 -12.57 -9.64
CA ILE A 186 14.35 -13.05 -9.74
C ILE A 186 13.43 -11.97 -9.19
N PHE A 187 12.62 -11.39 -10.05
CA PHE A 187 11.55 -10.46 -9.66
C PHE A 187 10.27 -11.24 -9.42
N VAL A 188 9.65 -11.04 -8.27
CA VAL A 188 8.46 -11.77 -7.85
C VAL A 188 7.35 -10.78 -7.54
N GLY A 189 6.15 -11.04 -8.02
CA GLY A 189 5.03 -10.14 -7.77
C GLY A 189 3.75 -10.55 -8.48
N ASP A 190 2.81 -9.64 -8.47
CA ASP A 190 1.53 -9.76 -9.15
C ASP A 190 1.28 -8.50 -9.98
N PRO A 191 1.28 -8.58 -11.32
CA PRO A 191 1.15 -7.42 -12.19
C PRO A 191 -0.25 -6.77 -12.15
N ASN A 192 -1.23 -7.43 -11.54
CA ASN A 192 -2.60 -6.95 -11.41
C ASN A 192 -2.82 -6.16 -10.10
N GLN A 193 -1.88 -6.20 -9.16
CA GLN A 193 -1.94 -5.40 -7.95
C GLN A 193 -1.61 -3.93 -8.22
N LEU A 194 -1.87 -3.07 -7.23
CA LEU A 194 -1.56 -1.65 -7.29
C LEU A 194 -0.12 -1.41 -7.78
N PRO A 195 0.07 -0.51 -8.73
CA PRO A 195 1.38 -0.09 -9.19
C PRO A 195 2.12 0.71 -8.11
N PRO A 196 3.43 1.00 -8.27
CA PRO A 196 4.20 1.72 -7.27
C PRO A 196 3.67 3.14 -7.06
N ILE A 197 3.83 3.68 -5.86
CA ILE A 197 3.64 5.11 -5.61
C ILE A 197 4.86 5.82 -6.21
N GLY A 198 4.69 6.48 -7.38
CA GLY A 198 5.76 7.13 -8.12
C GLY A 198 5.77 6.76 -9.60
N ALA A 199 6.85 7.11 -10.31
CA ALA A 199 6.92 6.99 -11.75
C ALA A 199 7.00 5.55 -12.27
N GLY A 200 6.31 5.30 -13.37
CA GLY A 200 6.41 4.09 -14.18
C GLY A 200 5.71 2.85 -13.63
N ARG A 201 5.95 1.75 -14.32
CA ARG A 201 5.44 0.40 -13.99
C ARG A 201 6.44 -0.69 -14.43
N PRO A 202 7.72 -0.59 -14.05
CA PRO A 202 8.80 -1.36 -14.64
C PRO A 202 8.62 -2.87 -14.50
N PHE A 203 8.00 -3.34 -13.41
CA PHE A 203 7.70 -4.76 -13.24
C PHE A 203 6.67 -5.25 -14.27
N VAL A 204 5.58 -4.50 -14.47
CA VAL A 204 4.54 -4.86 -15.47
C VAL A 204 5.12 -4.85 -16.87
N ASP A 205 5.96 -3.87 -17.20
CA ASP A 205 6.59 -3.79 -18.52
C ASP A 205 7.60 -4.93 -18.74
N LEU A 206 8.35 -5.33 -17.70
CA LEU A 206 9.21 -6.49 -17.75
C LEU A 206 8.42 -7.79 -17.95
N VAL A 207 7.31 -7.96 -17.21
CA VAL A 207 6.40 -9.10 -17.36
C VAL A 207 5.86 -9.16 -18.79
N ARG A 208 5.37 -8.06 -19.35
CA ARG A 208 4.87 -7.98 -20.73
C ARG A 208 5.94 -8.37 -21.75
N LYS A 209 7.17 -7.86 -21.57
CA LYS A 209 8.30 -8.16 -22.43
C LYS A 209 8.63 -9.67 -22.44
N LEU A 210 8.59 -10.33 -21.28
CA LEU A 210 8.99 -11.73 -21.13
C LEU A 210 7.87 -12.72 -21.44
N ASN A 211 6.60 -12.31 -21.34
CA ASN A 211 5.43 -13.15 -21.60
C ASN A 211 5.06 -13.26 -23.09
N GLN A 212 5.80 -12.63 -23.99
CA GLN A 212 5.47 -12.63 -25.41
C GLN A 212 5.46 -14.05 -25.99
N GLY A 213 4.27 -14.47 -26.49
CA GLY A 213 4.09 -15.77 -27.15
C GLY A 213 3.94 -16.98 -26.23
N ILE A 214 3.85 -16.80 -24.90
CA ILE A 214 3.69 -17.89 -23.95
C ILE A 214 2.21 -18.14 -23.66
N ASN A 215 1.56 -18.94 -24.50
CA ASN A 215 0.11 -19.21 -24.40
C ASN A 215 -0.22 -20.63 -23.93
N GLN A 216 0.76 -21.56 -23.87
CA GLN A 216 0.55 -22.96 -23.51
C GLN A 216 0.86 -23.22 -22.03
N PHE A 217 0.18 -24.22 -21.47
CA PHE A 217 0.47 -24.71 -20.14
C PHE A 217 1.65 -25.69 -20.16
N PRO A 218 2.59 -25.61 -19.19
CA PRO A 218 2.70 -24.57 -18.16
C PRO A 218 3.17 -23.25 -18.75
N LYS A 219 2.67 -22.11 -18.23
CA LYS A 219 3.06 -20.77 -18.67
C LYS A 219 4.49 -20.44 -18.23
N VAL A 220 5.45 -21.00 -18.93
CA VAL A 220 6.90 -20.90 -18.67
C VAL A 220 7.64 -20.63 -19.97
N GLY A 221 8.55 -19.69 -19.95
CA GLY A 221 9.41 -19.33 -21.09
C GLY A 221 10.71 -18.68 -20.62
N PRO A 222 11.59 -18.27 -21.54
CA PRO A 222 12.88 -17.70 -21.18
C PRO A 222 12.77 -16.50 -20.24
N GLY A 223 13.19 -16.67 -18.99
CA GLY A 223 13.07 -15.67 -17.94
C GLY A 223 11.65 -15.45 -17.39
N PHE A 224 10.69 -16.31 -17.71
CA PHE A 224 9.29 -16.14 -17.33
C PHE A 224 8.71 -17.39 -16.70
N GLY A 225 8.00 -17.22 -15.57
CA GLY A 225 7.19 -18.25 -14.95
C GLY A 225 5.93 -17.68 -14.32
N GLN A 226 4.76 -18.24 -14.68
CA GLN A 226 3.47 -17.86 -14.12
C GLN A 226 2.83 -19.04 -13.41
N LEU A 227 2.48 -18.86 -12.12
CA LEU A 227 1.65 -19.76 -11.35
C LEU A 227 0.18 -19.51 -11.69
N THR A 228 -0.46 -20.49 -12.33
CA THR A 228 -1.87 -20.42 -12.75
C THR A 228 -2.76 -21.33 -11.93
N VAL A 229 -2.20 -22.40 -11.33
CA VAL A 229 -2.96 -23.35 -10.52
C VAL A 229 -2.93 -22.94 -9.06
N THR A 230 -4.10 -22.63 -8.50
CA THR A 230 -4.28 -22.24 -7.10
C THR A 230 -4.98 -23.35 -6.32
N MET A 231 -4.37 -23.79 -5.21
CA MET A 231 -4.95 -24.84 -4.36
C MET A 231 -5.81 -24.27 -3.21
N ARG A 232 -5.69 -22.97 -2.90
CA ARG A 232 -6.41 -22.33 -1.79
C ARG A 232 -7.79 -21.77 -2.17
N GLN A 233 -8.13 -21.78 -3.45
CA GLN A 233 -9.29 -21.02 -3.98
C GLN A 233 -10.41 -21.94 -4.46
N LEU A 234 -10.43 -23.17 -3.97
CA LEU A 234 -11.56 -24.08 -4.18
C LEU A 234 -12.48 -24.01 -2.97
N SER A 235 -13.78 -23.93 -3.20
CA SER A 235 -14.82 -24.13 -2.20
C SER A 235 -14.89 -25.58 -1.77
N ASP A 236 -15.67 -25.88 -0.73
CA ASP A 236 -15.82 -27.22 -0.17
C ASP A 236 -16.35 -28.24 -1.19
N ASP A 237 -17.00 -27.79 -2.24
CA ASP A 237 -17.56 -28.58 -3.36
C ASP A 237 -16.62 -28.69 -4.60
N GLY A 238 -15.38 -28.15 -4.48
CA GLY A 238 -14.37 -28.20 -5.52
C GLY A 238 -14.49 -27.18 -6.65
N ASN A 239 -15.47 -26.26 -6.57
CA ASN A 239 -15.64 -25.16 -7.51
C ASN A 239 -14.74 -23.96 -7.12
N PRO A 240 -14.38 -23.06 -8.05
CA PRO A 240 -13.74 -21.80 -7.69
C PRO A 240 -14.59 -21.00 -6.72
N ARG A 241 -13.98 -20.43 -5.68
CA ARG A 241 -14.66 -19.55 -4.73
C ARG A 241 -15.14 -18.27 -5.42
N SER A 242 -16.25 -17.71 -4.98
CA SER A 242 -16.83 -16.48 -5.56
C SER A 242 -15.91 -15.26 -5.46
N ASP A 243 -15.06 -15.16 -4.43
CA ASP A 243 -14.07 -14.09 -4.33
C ASP A 243 -12.98 -14.20 -5.41
N THR A 244 -12.60 -15.41 -5.77
CA THR A 244 -11.68 -15.69 -6.87
C THR A 244 -12.31 -15.36 -8.22
N GLU A 245 -13.57 -15.77 -8.42
CA GLU A 245 -14.33 -15.45 -9.62
C GLU A 245 -14.48 -13.92 -9.79
N LEU A 246 -14.83 -13.20 -8.71
CA LEU A 246 -14.92 -11.75 -8.70
C LEU A 246 -13.57 -11.09 -9.01
N SER A 247 -12.49 -11.58 -8.43
CA SER A 247 -11.15 -10.99 -8.62
C SER A 247 -10.66 -11.09 -10.09
N LYS A 248 -11.06 -12.14 -10.82
CA LYS A 248 -10.68 -12.33 -12.23
C LYS A 248 -11.17 -11.19 -13.14
N TRP A 249 -12.28 -10.54 -12.80
CA TRP A 249 -12.79 -9.38 -13.54
C TRP A 249 -11.77 -8.25 -13.62
N TYR A 250 -10.88 -8.18 -12.65
CA TYR A 250 -9.87 -7.13 -12.54
C TYR A 250 -8.46 -7.57 -12.99
N THR A 251 -8.29 -8.79 -13.55
CA THR A 251 -6.98 -9.25 -14.07
C THR A 251 -6.76 -8.93 -15.54
N GLY A 252 -7.80 -8.68 -16.31
CA GLY A 252 -7.71 -8.46 -17.76
C GLY A 252 -7.84 -9.73 -18.61
N ASP A 253 -7.98 -10.90 -17.99
CA ASP A 253 -8.22 -12.19 -18.68
C ASP A 253 -9.73 -12.38 -19.01
N SER A 254 -10.37 -11.34 -19.55
CA SER A 254 -11.83 -11.17 -19.56
C SER A 254 -12.58 -11.89 -20.70
N GLU A 255 -11.94 -12.76 -21.49
CA GLU A 255 -12.61 -13.33 -22.69
C GLU A 255 -13.77 -14.30 -22.39
N GLN A 256 -13.99 -14.74 -21.15
CA GLN A 256 -15.05 -15.70 -20.79
C GLN A 256 -15.64 -15.48 -19.37
N LEU A 257 -15.75 -14.25 -18.90
CA LEU A 257 -16.28 -13.99 -17.57
C LEU A 257 -17.80 -13.81 -17.62
N ASP A 258 -18.49 -14.55 -16.75
CA ASP A 258 -19.94 -14.45 -16.55
C ASP A 258 -20.28 -13.27 -15.64
N ASP A 259 -20.94 -12.23 -16.18
CA ASP A 259 -21.33 -11.03 -15.44
C ASP A 259 -22.49 -11.28 -14.45
N SER A 260 -23.11 -12.46 -14.48
CA SER A 260 -24.10 -12.88 -13.49
C SER A 260 -23.55 -12.88 -12.06
N ILE A 261 -22.21 -12.88 -11.88
CA ILE A 261 -21.59 -12.78 -10.55
C ILE A 261 -21.99 -11.48 -9.83
N PHE A 262 -22.16 -10.35 -10.55
CA PHE A 262 -22.56 -9.08 -9.93
C PHE A 262 -24.04 -9.11 -9.52
N ILE A 263 -24.90 -9.81 -10.28
CA ILE A 263 -26.31 -10.02 -9.94
C ILE A 263 -26.40 -10.93 -8.70
N ARG A 264 -25.65 -12.03 -8.68
CA ARG A 264 -25.57 -12.95 -7.53
C ARG A 264 -24.99 -12.26 -6.29
N LEU A 265 -24.03 -11.37 -6.46
CA LEU A 265 -23.46 -10.55 -5.39
C LEU A 265 -24.53 -9.62 -4.80
N GLN A 266 -25.28 -8.91 -5.64
CA GLN A 266 -26.36 -8.01 -5.21
C GLN A 266 -27.48 -8.75 -4.48
N SER A 267 -27.84 -9.94 -4.92
CA SER A 267 -28.93 -10.76 -4.33
C SER A 267 -28.48 -11.57 -3.11
N GLY A 268 -27.18 -11.58 -2.77
CA GLY A 268 -26.63 -12.38 -1.68
C GLY A 268 -26.64 -13.89 -1.96
N SER A 269 -26.69 -14.31 -3.23
CA SER A 269 -26.76 -15.73 -3.63
C SER A 269 -25.40 -16.33 -3.99
N LEU A 270 -24.29 -15.67 -3.58
CA LEU A 270 -22.95 -16.22 -3.67
C LEU A 270 -22.65 -17.19 -2.53
N ASP A 271 -21.48 -17.85 -2.61
CA ASP A 271 -21.00 -18.70 -1.52
C ASP A 271 -20.66 -17.91 -0.25
N LYS A 272 -20.32 -18.62 0.83
CA LYS A 272 -20.01 -18.04 2.15
C LYS A 272 -18.79 -17.09 2.16
N HIS A 273 -17.99 -17.06 1.07
CA HIS A 273 -16.73 -16.33 1.01
C HIS A 273 -16.87 -14.89 0.55
N VAL A 274 -18.01 -14.49 0.01
CA VAL A 274 -18.29 -13.09 -0.37
C VAL A 274 -19.68 -12.69 0.09
N SER A 275 -19.80 -11.50 0.65
CA SER A 275 -21.09 -10.87 0.95
C SER A 275 -21.06 -9.39 0.58
N PHE A 276 -22.28 -8.86 0.29
CA PHE A 276 -22.48 -7.48 -0.13
C PHE A 276 -23.55 -6.83 0.72
N LYS A 277 -23.31 -5.59 1.14
CA LYS A 277 -24.29 -4.77 1.85
C LYS A 277 -24.24 -3.36 1.27
N SER A 278 -25.39 -2.82 0.90
CA SER A 278 -25.52 -1.42 0.49
C SER A 278 -25.67 -0.51 1.69
N TRP A 279 -25.31 0.76 1.48
CA TRP A 279 -25.54 1.85 2.41
C TRP A 279 -25.85 3.14 1.64
N SER A 280 -26.53 4.11 2.26
CA SER A 280 -26.98 5.33 1.58
C SER A 280 -26.53 6.61 2.28
N THR A 281 -26.34 6.58 3.59
CA THR A 281 -25.88 7.74 4.37
C THR A 281 -24.65 7.38 5.21
N PRO A 282 -23.85 8.36 5.61
CA PRO A 282 -22.70 8.14 6.51
C PRO A 282 -23.11 7.46 7.83
N GLU A 283 -24.26 7.79 8.39
CA GLU A 283 -24.77 7.20 9.63
C GLU A 283 -25.18 5.73 9.43
N GLU A 284 -25.77 5.41 8.28
CA GLU A 284 -26.04 4.03 7.91
C GLU A 284 -24.76 3.24 7.70
N LEU A 285 -23.74 3.84 7.08
CA LEU A 285 -22.42 3.21 6.92
C LEU A 285 -21.79 2.90 8.29
N GLU A 286 -21.80 3.86 9.22
CA GLU A 286 -21.29 3.64 10.57
C GLU A 286 -21.98 2.45 11.24
N GLN A 287 -23.32 2.41 11.18
CA GLN A 287 -24.09 1.29 11.71
C GLN A 287 -23.74 -0.03 11.01
N ARG A 288 -23.63 -0.04 9.66
CA ARG A 288 -23.26 -1.22 8.87
C ARG A 288 -21.86 -1.74 9.20
N ILE A 289 -20.92 -0.86 9.48
CA ILE A 289 -19.58 -1.25 9.94
C ILE A 289 -19.67 -2.00 11.27
N PHE A 290 -20.37 -1.47 12.26
CA PHE A 290 -20.53 -2.14 13.55
C PHE A 290 -21.27 -3.48 13.44
N GLU A 291 -22.36 -3.52 12.68
CA GLU A 291 -23.09 -4.75 12.40
C GLU A 291 -22.23 -5.80 11.72
N THR A 292 -21.43 -5.37 10.73
CA THR A 292 -20.53 -6.27 9.99
C THR A 292 -19.42 -6.82 10.88
N VAL A 293 -18.81 -5.97 11.71
CA VAL A 293 -17.79 -6.44 12.67
C VAL A 293 -18.42 -7.45 13.64
N TYR A 294 -19.61 -7.18 14.16
CA TYR A 294 -20.36 -8.12 15.01
C TYR A 294 -20.65 -9.45 14.31
N GLU A 295 -21.21 -9.43 13.10
CA GLU A 295 -21.57 -10.64 12.36
C GLU A 295 -20.36 -11.49 11.96
N GLU A 296 -19.23 -10.84 11.68
CA GLU A 296 -18.03 -11.51 11.19
C GLU A 296 -17.05 -11.92 12.31
N THR A 297 -17.39 -11.62 13.55
CA THR A 297 -16.59 -11.98 14.72
C THR A 297 -17.42 -12.81 15.72
N GLU A 298 -16.81 -13.26 16.79
CA GLU A 298 -17.49 -14.05 17.84
C GLU A 298 -18.14 -13.15 18.91
N MET A 299 -18.60 -11.95 18.54
CA MET A 299 -19.31 -11.05 19.45
C MET A 299 -20.75 -11.51 19.71
N ASN A 300 -21.29 -11.21 20.87
CA ASN A 300 -22.68 -11.54 21.23
C ASN A 300 -23.68 -10.43 20.85
N SER A 301 -23.20 -9.21 20.69
CA SER A 301 -23.95 -8.04 20.22
C SER A 301 -23.01 -6.97 19.67
N VAL A 302 -23.55 -5.96 19.01
CA VAL A 302 -22.79 -4.78 18.53
C VAL A 302 -22.10 -4.02 19.67
N ASP A 303 -22.61 -4.11 20.90
CA ASP A 303 -22.07 -3.42 22.08
C ASP A 303 -21.21 -4.34 22.97
N ASP A 304 -20.89 -5.54 22.49
CA ASP A 304 -20.06 -6.52 23.22
C ASP A 304 -18.58 -6.14 23.16
N ILE A 305 -18.14 -5.32 24.12
CA ILE A 305 -16.74 -4.89 24.23
C ILE A 305 -15.79 -6.07 24.50
N GLU A 306 -16.24 -7.10 25.26
CA GLU A 306 -15.43 -8.27 25.54
C GLU A 306 -15.21 -9.09 24.26
N GLY A 307 -16.28 -9.41 23.52
CA GLY A 307 -16.19 -10.11 22.24
C GLY A 307 -15.35 -9.36 21.23
N PHE A 308 -15.50 -8.02 21.15
CA PHE A 308 -14.63 -7.18 20.32
C PHE A 308 -13.16 -7.34 20.67
N ASN A 309 -12.82 -7.29 21.97
CA ASN A 309 -11.45 -7.47 22.42
C ASN A 309 -10.90 -8.87 22.07
N LEU A 310 -11.70 -9.91 22.24
CA LEU A 310 -11.33 -11.28 21.88
C LEU A 310 -11.06 -11.43 20.37
N SER A 311 -11.79 -10.69 19.53
CA SER A 311 -11.66 -10.73 18.07
C SER A 311 -10.34 -10.16 17.55
N ILE A 312 -9.68 -9.28 18.30
CA ILE A 312 -8.43 -8.62 17.92
C ILE A 312 -7.21 -9.10 18.72
N GLY A 313 -7.31 -10.24 19.41
CA GLY A 313 -6.20 -10.87 20.12
C GLY A 313 -6.23 -10.66 21.63
N GLY A 314 -7.34 -10.18 22.18
CA GLY A 314 -7.60 -10.22 23.61
C GLY A 314 -7.85 -11.64 24.11
N HIS A 315 -7.60 -11.87 25.39
CA HIS A 315 -7.92 -13.11 26.11
C HIS A 315 -8.18 -12.82 27.59
N ILE A 316 -8.98 -13.67 28.22
CA ILE A 316 -9.28 -13.54 29.64
C ILE A 316 -8.29 -14.38 30.45
N ASN A 317 -7.59 -13.75 31.35
CA ASN A 317 -6.71 -14.40 32.30
C ASN A 317 -7.03 -13.93 33.72
N SER A 318 -7.39 -14.89 34.61
CA SER A 318 -7.78 -14.62 36.01
C SER A 318 -8.90 -13.57 36.15
N GLY A 319 -9.85 -13.56 35.20
CA GLY A 319 -10.97 -12.61 35.15
C GLY A 319 -10.66 -11.23 34.57
N TRP A 320 -9.46 -11.01 34.04
CA TRP A 320 -9.04 -9.76 33.47
C TRP A 320 -8.78 -9.90 31.94
N MET A 321 -9.22 -8.91 31.17
CA MET A 321 -8.88 -8.81 29.75
C MET A 321 -7.40 -8.48 29.59
N ASN A 322 -6.67 -9.33 28.86
CA ASN A 322 -5.27 -9.14 28.50
C ASN A 322 -5.13 -9.21 26.98
N PHE A 323 -4.05 -8.61 26.45
CA PHE A 323 -3.70 -8.68 25.04
C PHE A 323 -2.29 -9.25 24.90
N ALA A 324 -2.02 -9.90 23.78
CA ALA A 324 -0.78 -10.64 23.52
C ALA A 324 -0.57 -11.86 24.46
N GLY A 325 0.61 -12.38 24.53
CA GLY A 325 0.97 -13.59 25.29
C GLY A 325 1.26 -14.76 24.36
N ALA A 326 0.30 -15.66 24.13
CA ALA A 326 0.50 -16.80 23.25
C ALA A 326 0.34 -16.44 21.76
N ASP A 327 1.08 -17.14 20.88
CA ASP A 327 1.05 -16.92 19.41
C ASP A 327 -0.35 -16.95 18.80
N GLU A 328 -1.27 -17.73 19.39
CA GLU A 328 -2.65 -17.85 18.94
C GLU A 328 -3.45 -16.56 19.08
N TYR A 329 -3.22 -15.80 20.17
CA TYR A 329 -3.89 -14.51 20.37
C TYR A 329 -3.32 -13.44 19.44
N ILE A 330 -2.00 -13.45 19.25
CA ILE A 330 -1.32 -12.51 18.36
C ILE A 330 -1.77 -12.70 16.90
N LYS A 331 -2.01 -13.93 16.47
CA LYS A 331 -2.55 -14.21 15.13
C LYS A 331 -3.96 -13.64 14.93
N LYS A 332 -4.76 -13.51 16.00
CA LYS A 332 -6.10 -12.89 15.91
C LYS A 332 -6.05 -11.41 15.59
N ILE A 333 -4.92 -10.71 15.77
CA ILE A 333 -4.76 -9.30 15.37
C ILE A 333 -5.05 -9.11 13.86
N GLU A 334 -4.73 -10.10 13.04
CA GLU A 334 -4.96 -10.09 11.58
C GLU A 334 -6.15 -10.97 11.16
N SER A 335 -7.03 -11.37 12.11
CA SER A 335 -8.20 -12.20 11.80
C SER A 335 -9.24 -11.48 10.94
N TRP A 336 -9.34 -10.16 11.09
CA TRP A 336 -10.17 -9.31 10.26
C TRP A 336 -9.55 -7.92 10.08
N GLN A 337 -9.91 -7.25 8.98
CA GLN A 337 -9.43 -5.91 8.65
C GLN A 337 -10.45 -5.14 7.80
N ILE A 338 -10.71 -3.89 8.17
CA ILE A 338 -11.45 -2.96 7.32
C ILE A 338 -10.48 -2.31 6.33
N LEU A 339 -10.85 -2.23 5.07
CA LEU A 339 -10.08 -1.64 3.99
C LEU A 339 -10.87 -0.53 3.32
N SER A 340 -10.23 0.58 3.01
CA SER A 340 -10.79 1.67 2.22
C SER A 340 -9.77 2.18 1.20
N ALA A 341 -10.24 2.84 0.16
CA ALA A 341 -9.37 3.56 -0.78
C ALA A 341 -8.83 4.86 -0.18
N TYR A 342 -9.56 5.48 0.75
CA TYR A 342 -9.37 6.84 1.24
C TYR A 342 -8.84 6.86 2.67
N ARG A 343 -7.98 7.86 2.97
CA ARG A 343 -7.51 8.11 4.34
C ARG A 343 -8.40 9.14 5.04
N ASN A 344 -8.60 10.29 4.42
CA ASN A 344 -9.17 11.50 5.01
C ASN A 344 -10.56 11.84 4.42
N ASP A 345 -11.37 10.85 4.09
CA ASP A 345 -12.75 11.07 3.68
C ASP A 345 -13.68 11.11 4.90
N ALA A 346 -14.68 11.98 4.88
CA ALA A 346 -15.57 12.20 6.00
C ALA A 346 -16.46 10.98 6.34
N ALA A 347 -16.79 10.15 5.35
CA ALA A 347 -17.62 8.96 5.52
C ALA A 347 -16.82 7.65 5.46
N ILE A 348 -16.04 7.47 4.38
CA ILE A 348 -15.36 6.21 4.06
C ILE A 348 -13.86 6.21 4.37
N GLY A 349 -13.32 7.33 4.87
CA GLY A 349 -11.91 7.47 5.21
C GLY A 349 -11.49 6.56 6.37
N THR A 350 -10.28 5.99 6.28
CA THR A 350 -9.77 5.12 7.35
C THR A 350 -9.62 5.86 8.68
N ALA A 351 -9.34 7.16 8.66
CA ALA A 351 -9.27 7.98 9.88
C ALA A 351 -10.65 8.05 10.58
N THR A 352 -11.71 8.29 9.83
CA THR A 352 -13.09 8.34 10.32
C THR A 352 -13.53 6.97 10.86
N ILE A 353 -13.29 5.89 10.11
CA ILE A 353 -13.67 4.53 10.52
C ILE A 353 -12.89 4.11 11.78
N ASN A 354 -11.60 4.42 11.85
CA ASN A 354 -10.78 4.15 13.05
C ASN A 354 -11.32 4.87 14.27
N ARG A 355 -11.73 6.14 14.12
CA ARG A 355 -12.33 6.93 15.20
C ARG A 355 -13.64 6.31 15.66
N TYR A 356 -14.56 5.92 14.79
CA TYR A 356 -15.81 5.24 15.16
C TYR A 356 -15.58 4.01 16.04
N LEU A 357 -14.68 3.12 15.63
CA LEU A 357 -14.39 1.89 16.40
C LEU A 357 -13.67 2.21 17.72
N HIS A 358 -12.75 3.17 17.71
CA HIS A 358 -12.06 3.62 18.92
C HIS A 358 -13.04 4.25 19.93
N GLU A 359 -13.87 5.19 19.52
CA GLU A 359 -14.86 5.84 20.38
C GLU A 359 -15.86 4.82 20.95
N LYS A 360 -16.33 3.86 20.14
CA LYS A 360 -17.28 2.84 20.60
C LYS A 360 -16.66 1.87 21.58
N TYR A 361 -15.50 1.32 21.30
CA TYR A 361 -14.95 0.19 22.07
C TYR A 361 -13.82 0.56 23.02
N ARG A 362 -13.32 1.81 23.02
CA ARG A 362 -12.20 2.31 23.84
C ARG A 362 -12.52 3.51 24.72
N SER A 363 -13.72 4.07 24.64
CA SER A 363 -14.11 5.26 25.42
C SER A 363 -13.82 5.14 26.93
N GLN A 364 -14.06 3.97 27.53
CA GLN A 364 -13.80 3.77 28.95
C GLN A 364 -12.29 3.81 29.29
N GLN A 365 -11.45 3.25 28.42
CA GLN A 365 -9.99 3.27 28.57
C GLN A 365 -9.44 4.68 28.38
N ALA A 366 -9.95 5.43 27.37
CA ALA A 366 -9.60 6.80 27.11
C ALA A 366 -9.96 7.71 28.30
N GLN A 367 -11.18 7.61 28.82
CA GLN A 367 -11.62 8.37 30.01
C GLN A 367 -10.79 8.08 31.25
N LYS A 368 -10.41 6.83 31.52
CA LYS A 368 -9.54 6.47 32.64
C LYS A 368 -8.20 7.18 32.55
N LEU A 369 -7.59 7.22 31.35
CA LEU A 369 -6.31 7.88 31.15
C LEU A 369 -6.42 9.41 31.26
N GLU A 370 -7.54 10.02 30.84
CA GLU A 370 -7.80 11.45 30.99
C GLU A 370 -7.93 11.86 32.48
N HIS A 371 -8.60 11.05 33.30
CA HIS A 371 -8.79 11.33 34.72
C HIS A 371 -7.52 11.15 35.56
N CYS A 372 -6.57 10.34 35.09
CA CYS A 372 -5.29 10.13 35.75
C CYS A 372 -4.27 11.27 35.50
N SER A 373 -4.66 12.33 34.76
CA SER A 373 -3.74 13.35 34.31
C SER A 373 -3.18 14.21 35.44
N ILE A 374 -1.86 14.09 35.65
CA ILE A 374 -1.06 15.15 36.29
C ILE A 374 -0.94 16.28 35.26
N ARG A 375 -1.28 17.51 35.65
CA ARG A 375 -1.24 18.70 34.78
C ARG A 375 -0.02 18.68 33.84
N GLY A 376 -0.26 18.68 32.53
CA GLY A 376 0.76 18.86 31.49
C GLY A 376 1.35 17.58 30.88
N THR A 377 0.84 16.37 31.18
CA THR A 377 1.26 15.15 30.50
C THR A 377 0.14 14.58 29.64
N ARG A 378 0.36 14.40 28.33
CA ARG A 378 -0.51 13.54 27.50
C ARG A 378 -0.29 12.10 27.90
N HIS A 379 -1.36 11.44 28.32
CA HIS A 379 -1.31 10.01 28.71
C HIS A 379 -1.55 9.08 27.53
N MET A 380 -2.20 9.57 26.49
CA MET A 380 -2.46 8.87 25.24
C MET A 380 -1.32 9.07 24.25
N LEU A 381 -1.11 8.12 23.35
CA LEU A 381 -0.06 8.14 22.35
C LEU A 381 -0.63 8.68 21.02
N GLY A 382 0.08 9.64 20.43
CA GLY A 382 -0.28 10.21 19.13
C GLY A 382 -1.53 11.11 19.15
N THR A 383 -1.92 11.57 17.96
CA THR A 383 -3.12 12.39 17.72
C THR A 383 -4.41 11.59 17.87
N ASP A 384 -4.35 10.28 17.55
CA ASP A 384 -5.49 9.37 17.58
C ASP A 384 -5.88 8.93 19.00
N GLY A 385 -5.13 9.34 20.02
CA GLY A 385 -5.44 9.00 21.40
C GLY A 385 -5.31 7.52 21.74
N ILE A 386 -4.30 6.84 21.18
CA ILE A 386 -4.07 5.40 21.33
C ILE A 386 -4.00 4.98 22.79
N VAL A 387 -4.78 3.97 23.15
CA VAL A 387 -4.91 3.43 24.51
C VAL A 387 -4.66 1.91 24.57
N TYR A 388 -4.72 1.34 25.78
CA TYR A 388 -4.61 -0.10 26.01
C TYR A 388 -5.63 -0.91 25.21
N GLY A 389 -5.14 -1.92 24.51
CA GLY A 389 -5.95 -2.80 23.67
C GLY A 389 -6.25 -2.26 22.29
N ASP A 390 -5.73 -1.09 21.91
CA ASP A 390 -5.89 -0.59 20.54
C ASP A 390 -5.07 -1.42 19.55
N LYS A 391 -5.68 -1.70 18.41
CA LYS A 391 -5.02 -2.22 17.23
C LYS A 391 -4.32 -1.07 16.52
N VAL A 392 -3.02 -1.21 16.28
CA VAL A 392 -2.16 -0.15 15.76
C VAL A 392 -1.33 -0.60 14.57
N ILE A 393 -0.91 0.36 13.73
CA ILE A 393 0.03 0.14 12.63
C ILE A 393 1.24 1.07 12.81
N ASN A 394 2.43 0.51 12.59
CA ASN A 394 3.63 1.32 12.50
C ASN A 394 3.74 1.93 11.09
N VAL A 395 3.92 3.26 11.01
CA VAL A 395 3.93 3.98 9.73
C VAL A 395 5.32 4.38 9.26
N ARG A 396 6.36 3.99 9.99
CA ARG A 396 7.74 4.33 9.65
C ARG A 396 8.70 3.17 9.91
N ASN A 397 9.67 2.96 9.02
CA ASN A 397 10.73 2.00 9.25
C ASN A 397 11.65 2.43 10.39
N GLN A 398 11.77 1.62 11.45
CA GLN A 398 12.51 1.98 12.65
C GLN A 398 13.44 0.86 13.11
N LYS A 399 14.66 1.24 13.50
CA LYS A 399 15.54 0.41 14.33
C LYS A 399 15.30 0.79 15.79
N ILE A 400 14.67 -0.07 16.54
CA ILE A 400 14.27 0.16 17.93
C ILE A 400 14.68 -1.03 18.77
N LYS A 401 15.14 -0.79 19.99
CA LYS A 401 15.42 -1.89 20.93
C LYS A 401 14.13 -2.53 21.39
N GLY A 402 14.00 -3.81 21.13
CA GLY A 402 12.91 -4.65 21.60
C GLY A 402 13.33 -5.48 22.82
N TYR A 403 12.35 -6.09 23.46
CA TYR A 403 12.55 -7.07 24.51
C TYR A 403 12.12 -8.45 23.97
N ASP A 404 13.06 -9.36 23.88
CA ASP A 404 12.79 -10.74 23.48
C ASP A 404 12.23 -11.48 24.68
N ILE A 405 11.00 -11.99 24.56
CA ILE A 405 10.25 -12.64 25.62
C ILE A 405 10.90 -13.98 26.00
N LYS A 406 11.46 -14.71 25.04
CA LYS A 406 12.08 -16.03 25.28
C LYS A 406 13.42 -15.93 25.97
N SER A 407 14.31 -15.11 25.46
CA SER A 407 15.63 -14.90 26.05
C SER A 407 15.62 -13.97 27.25
N ARG A 408 14.52 -13.24 27.47
CA ARG A 408 14.34 -12.21 28.52
C ARG A 408 15.41 -11.12 28.47
N THR A 409 15.87 -10.76 27.27
CA THR A 409 16.91 -9.75 27.05
C THR A 409 16.44 -8.65 26.11
N LYS A 410 17.09 -7.48 26.24
CA LYS A 410 16.92 -6.43 25.24
C LYS A 410 17.81 -6.73 24.04
N VAL A 411 17.21 -6.73 22.86
CA VAL A 411 17.90 -6.97 21.59
C VAL A 411 17.65 -5.83 20.61
N ASP A 412 18.54 -5.64 19.68
CA ASP A 412 18.30 -4.72 18.57
C ASP A 412 17.22 -5.30 17.68
N GLY A 413 16.11 -4.57 17.56
CA GLY A 413 14.97 -4.93 16.75
C GLY A 413 14.77 -4.00 15.56
N TYR A 414 13.88 -4.41 14.69
CA TYR A 414 13.47 -3.61 13.54
C TYR A 414 11.96 -3.74 13.39
N VAL A 415 11.27 -2.61 13.41
CA VAL A 415 9.83 -2.54 13.13
C VAL A 415 9.64 -1.86 11.79
N ALA A 416 9.00 -2.58 10.88
CA ALA A 416 8.77 -2.12 9.53
C ALA A 416 7.54 -1.21 9.42
N ASN A 417 7.55 -0.32 8.44
CA ASN A 417 6.34 0.36 7.99
C ASN A 417 5.32 -0.68 7.51
N GLY A 418 4.07 -0.56 7.98
CA GLY A 418 2.98 -1.48 7.65
C GLY A 418 2.80 -2.64 8.63
N GLU A 419 3.64 -2.80 9.66
CA GLU A 419 3.44 -3.82 10.68
C GLU A 419 2.26 -3.47 11.59
N VAL A 420 1.31 -4.42 11.71
CA VAL A 420 0.12 -4.29 12.56
C VAL A 420 0.38 -4.97 13.89
N GLY A 421 -0.01 -4.33 14.95
CA GLY A 421 0.18 -4.80 16.32
C GLY A 421 -0.95 -4.40 17.24
N ILE A 422 -0.76 -4.66 18.53
CA ILE A 422 -1.70 -4.31 19.58
C ILE A 422 -0.97 -3.71 20.77
N VAL A 423 -1.61 -2.74 21.43
CA VAL A 423 -1.10 -2.16 22.68
C VAL A 423 -1.35 -3.14 23.81
N GLU A 424 -0.30 -3.87 24.18
CA GLU A 424 -0.36 -4.93 25.21
C GLU A 424 -0.38 -4.37 26.63
N ARG A 425 0.30 -3.24 26.86
CA ARG A 425 0.45 -2.65 28.18
C ARG A 425 0.76 -1.16 28.12
N ILE A 426 0.28 -0.45 29.12
CA ILE A 426 0.68 0.94 29.36
C ILE A 426 1.25 1.03 30.78
N TRP A 427 2.48 1.55 30.91
CA TRP A 427 3.03 1.95 32.20
C TRP A 427 2.86 3.44 32.38
N GLU A 428 2.08 3.80 33.38
CA GLU A 428 1.88 5.19 33.75
C GLU A 428 3.11 5.74 34.48
N LYS A 429 3.42 7.00 34.25
CA LYS A 429 4.43 7.72 35.01
C LYS A 429 4.01 7.81 36.47
N SER A 430 4.76 7.25 37.40
CA SER A 430 4.56 7.49 38.83
C SER A 430 5.20 8.81 39.28
N LYS A 431 4.69 9.44 40.34
CA LYS A 431 5.21 10.69 40.91
C LYS A 431 6.72 10.62 41.29
N ASN A 432 7.22 9.42 41.59
CA ASN A 432 8.60 9.17 42.01
C ASN A 432 9.47 8.54 40.92
N SER A 433 8.96 8.42 39.66
CA SER A 433 9.69 7.80 38.57
C SER A 433 10.61 8.81 37.87
N THR A 434 11.82 8.39 37.55
CA THR A 434 12.75 9.13 36.64
C THR A 434 12.24 9.16 35.18
N VAL A 435 11.22 8.35 34.85
CA VAL A 435 10.61 8.30 33.53
C VAL A 435 9.73 9.52 33.32
N LYS A 436 9.98 10.28 32.26
CA LYS A 436 9.25 11.53 31.95
C LYS A 436 7.91 11.33 31.24
N TYR A 437 7.64 10.12 30.69
CA TYR A 437 6.54 9.83 29.79
C TYR A 437 5.87 8.51 30.10
N ASN A 438 4.60 8.35 29.73
CA ASN A 438 3.96 7.04 29.71
C ASN A 438 4.60 6.15 28.64
N THR A 439 4.72 4.88 28.93
CA THR A 439 5.30 3.88 28.02
C THR A 439 4.21 2.95 27.54
N HIS A 440 4.00 2.90 26.23
CA HIS A 440 3.10 1.98 25.56
C HIS A 440 3.90 0.80 25.03
N GLN A 441 3.61 -0.40 25.50
CA GLN A 441 4.21 -1.63 25.01
C GLN A 441 3.36 -2.21 23.91
N ILE A 442 3.98 -2.53 22.79
CA ILE A 442 3.30 -3.01 21.59
C ILE A 442 3.92 -4.33 21.17
N VAL A 443 3.06 -5.28 20.79
CA VAL A 443 3.42 -6.53 20.15
C VAL A 443 2.89 -6.50 18.71
N PHE A 444 3.76 -6.78 17.74
CA PHE A 444 3.37 -6.86 16.35
C PHE A 444 3.08 -8.30 15.92
N SER A 445 2.06 -8.50 15.09
CA SER A 445 1.64 -9.82 14.60
C SER A 445 2.76 -10.58 13.90
N SER A 446 3.65 -9.84 13.24
CA SER A 446 4.81 -10.39 12.54
C SER A 446 5.96 -10.78 13.46
N GLN A 447 5.98 -10.28 14.72
CA GLN A 447 7.07 -10.49 15.68
C GLN A 447 6.52 -10.85 17.06
N PRO A 448 5.81 -11.99 17.20
CA PRO A 448 5.09 -12.34 18.43
C PRO A 448 5.99 -12.55 19.67
N GLU A 449 7.28 -12.78 19.45
CA GLU A 449 8.26 -13.00 20.51
C GLU A 449 8.91 -11.71 21.01
N MET A 450 8.55 -10.55 20.42
CA MET A 450 9.19 -9.27 20.66
C MET A 450 8.20 -8.24 21.16
N ASN A 451 8.55 -7.57 22.26
CA ASN A 451 7.83 -6.40 22.75
C ASN A 451 8.62 -5.13 22.46
N TYR A 452 7.92 -4.09 22.02
CA TYR A 452 8.51 -2.81 21.71
C TYR A 452 7.85 -1.68 22.50
N ASN A 453 8.63 -0.69 22.91
CA ASN A 453 8.15 0.42 23.72
C ASN A 453 8.09 1.72 22.93
N TRP A 454 6.92 2.35 22.93
CA TRP A 454 6.72 3.73 22.48
C TRP A 454 6.44 4.64 23.66
N TYR A 455 6.87 5.88 23.54
CA TYR A 455 6.74 6.87 24.61
C TYR A 455 5.77 7.96 24.17
N SER A 456 4.80 8.30 25.04
CA SER A 456 3.95 9.48 24.85
C SER A 456 4.80 10.73 25.12
N VAL A 457 5.56 11.16 24.13
CA VAL A 457 6.33 12.39 24.21
C VAL A 457 5.38 13.56 23.96
N VAL A 458 5.41 14.58 24.82
CA VAL A 458 4.86 15.90 24.50
C VAL A 458 5.90 16.56 23.59
N SER A 459 5.92 16.19 22.31
CA SER A 459 6.60 16.97 21.29
C SER A 459 5.59 17.89 20.67
N ASP A 460 5.99 19.11 20.36
CA ASP A 460 5.15 20.08 19.66
C ASP A 460 4.72 19.58 18.26
N GLU A 461 5.39 18.55 17.74
CA GLU A 461 5.13 17.95 16.42
C GLU A 461 3.97 16.93 16.37
N GLY A 462 3.34 16.57 17.47
CA GLY A 462 2.09 15.77 17.52
C GLY A 462 2.05 14.42 16.75
N THR A 463 3.02 14.15 15.91
CA THR A 463 3.07 12.97 15.04
C THR A 463 3.63 11.76 15.78
N SER A 464 2.82 10.73 15.92
CA SER A 464 3.27 9.41 16.34
C SER A 464 3.62 8.56 15.12
N ASP A 465 4.69 7.76 15.22
CA ASP A 465 4.99 6.73 14.23
C ASP A 465 3.99 5.54 14.28
N LEU A 466 2.94 5.67 15.11
CA LEU A 466 1.85 4.70 15.26
C LEU A 466 0.52 5.37 14.98
N GLU A 467 -0.34 4.68 14.23
CA GLU A 467 -1.72 5.07 13.94
C GLU A 467 -2.67 3.94 14.36
N LEU A 468 -3.95 4.25 14.59
CA LEU A 468 -5.00 3.24 14.76
C LEU A 468 -5.10 2.38 13.49
N ALA A 469 -5.40 1.09 13.65
CA ALA A 469 -5.36 0.13 12.56
C ALA A 469 -6.59 -0.79 12.46
N TYR A 470 -7.73 -0.39 12.96
CA TYR A 470 -8.99 -1.09 12.71
C TYR A 470 -9.38 -1.03 11.23
N ALA A 471 -9.12 0.13 10.61
CA ALA A 471 -9.23 0.36 9.17
C ALA A 471 -7.89 0.79 8.58
N LEU A 472 -7.54 0.25 7.42
CA LEU A 472 -6.31 0.56 6.67
C LEU A 472 -6.66 0.94 5.23
N THR A 473 -5.85 1.82 4.64
CA THR A 473 -5.96 2.01 3.18
C THR A 473 -5.48 0.75 2.46
N VAL A 474 -6.08 0.47 1.29
CA VAL A 474 -5.66 -0.67 0.46
C VAL A 474 -4.16 -0.63 0.17
N HIS A 475 -3.59 0.56 -0.02
CA HIS A 475 -2.14 0.75 -0.20
C HIS A 475 -1.33 0.28 1.02
N LYS A 476 -1.75 0.65 2.24
CA LYS A 476 -1.06 0.19 3.48
C LYS A 476 -1.26 -1.31 3.73
N ALA A 477 -2.30 -1.91 3.17
CA ALA A 477 -2.58 -3.34 3.25
C ALA A 477 -1.81 -4.18 2.23
N GLN A 478 -1.10 -3.57 1.26
CA GLN A 478 -0.27 -4.32 0.31
C GLN A 478 0.76 -5.20 1.04
N GLY A 479 0.98 -6.41 0.53
CA GLY A 479 1.83 -7.42 1.18
C GLY A 479 1.26 -8.03 2.46
N SER A 480 0.04 -7.62 2.89
CA SER A 480 -0.67 -8.20 4.03
C SER A 480 -1.78 -9.15 3.57
N GLU A 481 -2.12 -10.11 4.43
CA GLU A 481 -3.28 -10.98 4.25
C GLU A 481 -4.02 -11.07 5.58
N PHE A 482 -5.34 -11.02 5.54
CA PHE A 482 -6.20 -11.07 6.72
C PHE A 482 -7.13 -12.28 6.64
N GLY A 483 -7.62 -12.76 7.77
CA GLY A 483 -8.66 -13.79 7.77
C GLY A 483 -9.87 -13.31 6.98
N LYS A 484 -10.50 -12.23 7.44
CA LYS A 484 -11.62 -11.57 6.77
C LYS A 484 -11.27 -10.14 6.39
N ALA A 485 -11.72 -9.69 5.22
CA ALA A 485 -11.59 -8.30 4.78
C ALA A 485 -12.97 -7.66 4.63
N ILE A 486 -13.14 -6.47 5.20
CA ILE A 486 -14.35 -5.65 5.05
C ILE A 486 -13.95 -4.45 4.18
N LEU A 487 -14.38 -4.45 2.93
CA LEU A 487 -14.05 -3.41 1.95
C LEU A 487 -15.13 -2.34 1.94
N VAL A 488 -14.78 -1.13 2.35
CA VAL A 488 -15.67 0.03 2.35
C VAL A 488 -15.42 0.85 1.10
N LEU A 489 -16.45 1.01 0.30
CA LEU A 489 -16.45 1.76 -0.95
C LEU A 489 -17.51 2.87 -0.88
N GLY A 490 -17.17 4.03 -1.43
CA GLY A 490 -18.06 5.19 -1.56
C GLY A 490 -18.38 5.50 -3.01
N GLU A 491 -18.99 6.67 -3.24
CA GLU A 491 -19.27 7.17 -4.58
C GLU A 491 -18.02 7.12 -5.46
N PRO A 492 -18.20 6.95 -6.79
CA PRO A 492 -17.08 6.80 -7.71
C PRO A 492 -16.17 8.03 -7.65
N GLY A 493 -15.11 7.92 -6.83
CA GLY A 493 -14.05 8.89 -6.71
C GLY A 493 -12.81 8.41 -7.46
N GLY A 494 -11.88 9.34 -7.79
CA GLY A 494 -10.73 9.08 -8.65
C GLY A 494 -9.72 8.04 -8.18
N LEU A 495 -9.81 7.61 -6.94
CA LEU A 495 -8.91 6.59 -6.41
C LEU A 495 -9.35 5.15 -6.67
N LEU A 496 -10.62 4.92 -7.03
CA LEU A 496 -11.07 3.57 -7.36
C LEU A 496 -10.55 3.18 -8.73
N SER A 497 -9.69 2.17 -8.75
CA SER A 497 -9.11 1.62 -9.96
C SER A 497 -9.27 0.12 -10.02
N LYS A 498 -9.05 -0.42 -11.21
CA LYS A 498 -9.01 -1.85 -11.46
C LYS A 498 -8.05 -2.57 -10.51
N GLU A 499 -6.83 -2.06 -10.40
CA GLU A 499 -5.77 -2.63 -9.58
C GLU A 499 -6.05 -2.47 -8.08
N LEU A 500 -6.70 -1.36 -7.67
CA LEU A 500 -7.09 -1.16 -6.28
C LEU A 500 -8.13 -2.19 -5.86
N LEU A 501 -9.18 -2.39 -6.65
CA LEU A 501 -10.22 -3.39 -6.35
C LEU A 501 -9.63 -4.80 -6.35
N TYR A 502 -8.81 -5.16 -7.35
CA TYR A 502 -8.11 -6.43 -7.35
C TYR A 502 -7.27 -6.64 -6.08
N THR A 503 -6.48 -5.62 -5.72
CA THR A 503 -5.64 -5.69 -4.53
C THR A 503 -6.48 -5.86 -3.27
N ALA A 504 -7.57 -5.11 -3.11
CA ALA A 504 -8.45 -5.19 -1.95
C ALA A 504 -9.15 -6.56 -1.84
N ILE A 505 -9.74 -7.04 -2.94
CA ILE A 505 -10.45 -8.33 -3.01
C ILE A 505 -9.52 -9.50 -2.67
N THR A 506 -8.24 -9.39 -3.00
CA THR A 506 -7.25 -10.45 -2.77
C THR A 506 -6.55 -10.39 -1.41
N ARG A 507 -6.96 -9.51 -0.47
CA ARG A 507 -6.34 -9.41 0.88
C ARG A 507 -6.90 -10.39 1.88
N GLN A 508 -8.06 -10.97 1.65
CA GLN A 508 -8.69 -11.93 2.55
C GLN A 508 -8.21 -13.38 2.30
N LYS A 509 -8.33 -14.21 3.32
CA LYS A 509 -8.09 -15.67 3.26
C LYS A 509 -9.40 -16.43 3.26
N ASP A 510 -10.36 -15.97 4.07
CA ASP A 510 -11.58 -16.71 4.39
C ASP A 510 -12.82 -16.02 3.78
N LYS A 511 -12.99 -14.72 4.01
CA LYS A 511 -14.21 -14.01 3.59
C LYS A 511 -13.96 -12.55 3.25
N LEU A 512 -14.65 -12.08 2.21
CA LEU A 512 -14.76 -10.68 1.79
C LEU A 512 -16.18 -10.17 2.08
N VAL A 513 -16.28 -9.04 2.77
CA VAL A 513 -17.54 -8.28 2.90
C VAL A 513 -17.37 -6.95 2.18
N ILE A 514 -18.25 -6.63 1.26
CA ILE A 514 -18.22 -5.36 0.51
C ILE A 514 -19.35 -4.48 1.03
N LEU A 515 -18.98 -3.30 1.55
CA LEU A 515 -19.91 -2.22 1.91
C LEU A 515 -19.82 -1.14 0.84
N TYR A 516 -20.88 -0.92 0.06
CA TYR A 516 -20.83 0.02 -1.06
C TYR A 516 -22.11 0.85 -1.14
N ASN A 517 -21.97 2.14 -1.43
CA ASN A 517 -23.10 3.07 -1.53
C ASN A 517 -23.85 3.02 -2.89
N ASP A 518 -23.48 2.10 -3.76
CA ASP A 518 -24.14 1.87 -5.05
C ASP A 518 -24.43 0.37 -5.23
N GLY A 519 -25.06 0.00 -6.32
CA GLY A 519 -25.35 -1.41 -6.65
C GLY A 519 -24.09 -2.19 -7.00
N ALA A 520 -24.06 -3.48 -6.63
CA ALA A 520 -22.93 -4.37 -6.91
C ALA A 520 -22.57 -4.41 -8.41
N TYR A 521 -23.53 -4.18 -9.29
CA TYR A 521 -23.33 -4.16 -10.74
C TYR A 521 -22.36 -3.05 -11.19
N ARG A 522 -22.29 -1.92 -10.46
CA ARG A 522 -21.37 -0.83 -10.75
C ARG A 522 -19.89 -1.20 -10.55
N LEU A 523 -19.62 -2.22 -9.74
CA LEU A 523 -18.25 -2.72 -9.56
C LEU A 523 -17.67 -3.26 -10.89
N ARG A 524 -18.51 -3.73 -11.81
CA ARG A 524 -18.09 -4.16 -13.14
C ARG A 524 -17.42 -3.04 -13.94
N ASP A 525 -17.89 -1.81 -13.81
CA ASP A 525 -17.40 -0.67 -14.59
C ASP A 525 -15.93 -0.40 -14.33
N TYR A 526 -15.45 -0.67 -13.12
CA TYR A 526 -14.03 -0.54 -12.75
C TYR A 526 -13.12 -1.61 -13.37
N SER A 527 -13.67 -2.66 -13.97
CA SER A 527 -12.86 -3.67 -14.68
C SER A 527 -12.32 -3.15 -16.02
N SER A 528 -12.86 -2.04 -16.52
CA SER A 528 -12.47 -1.44 -17.82
C SER A 528 -11.01 -0.93 -17.80
N VAL A 529 -10.41 -0.89 -18.98
CA VAL A 529 -9.05 -0.32 -19.17
C VAL A 529 -9.01 1.17 -18.78
N ALA A 530 -10.12 1.89 -18.96
CA ALA A 530 -10.24 3.29 -18.56
C ALA A 530 -10.07 3.50 -17.05
N CYS A 531 -10.38 2.50 -16.24
CA CYS A 531 -10.21 2.51 -14.78
C CYS A 531 -8.87 1.91 -14.32
N SER A 532 -7.97 1.54 -15.22
CA SER A 532 -6.66 0.97 -14.88
C SER A 532 -5.61 2.05 -14.63
N GLU A 533 -5.06 2.11 -13.43
CA GLU A 533 -3.90 2.96 -13.11
C GLU A 533 -2.65 2.54 -13.87
N VAL A 534 -2.46 1.24 -14.06
CA VAL A 534 -1.34 0.68 -14.83
C VAL A 534 -1.43 1.12 -16.29
N ALA A 535 -2.62 1.10 -16.88
CA ALA A 535 -2.80 1.54 -18.26
C ALA A 535 -2.55 3.05 -18.45
N LYS A 536 -2.94 3.86 -17.46
CA LYS A 536 -2.75 5.32 -17.46
C LYS A 536 -1.28 5.75 -17.34
N ARG A 537 -0.39 4.87 -16.90
CA ARG A 537 1.02 5.24 -16.70
C ARG A 537 1.77 5.30 -18.00
N PHE A 538 2.35 6.46 -18.27
CA PHE A 538 3.28 6.65 -19.38
C PHE A 538 4.58 5.88 -19.10
N THR A 539 5.02 5.08 -20.05
CA THR A 539 6.29 4.34 -19.97
C THR A 539 6.89 4.19 -21.36
N CYS A 540 8.20 4.29 -21.47
CA CYS A 540 8.96 4.03 -22.69
C CYS A 540 10.05 2.97 -22.46
N LEU A 541 9.88 2.13 -21.42
CA LEU A 541 10.93 1.24 -20.95
C LEU A 541 11.36 0.19 -21.99
N PHE A 542 10.44 -0.53 -22.61
CA PHE A 542 10.76 -1.56 -23.62
C PHE A 542 10.06 -1.34 -24.96
N GLU A 543 9.06 -0.49 -24.99
CA GLU A 543 8.29 -0.13 -26.19
C GLU A 543 8.13 1.39 -26.26
N ALA A 544 7.83 1.90 -27.45
CA ALA A 544 7.42 3.29 -27.57
C ALA A 544 6.15 3.54 -26.76
N PRO A 545 6.03 4.66 -26.05
CA PRO A 545 4.87 4.97 -25.25
C PRO A 545 3.61 5.09 -26.08
N ASP A 546 2.48 4.77 -25.48
CA ASP A 546 1.17 4.92 -26.09
C ASP A 546 0.39 6.02 -25.36
N ILE A 547 -0.13 6.99 -26.14
CA ILE A 547 -1.00 8.02 -25.57
C ILE A 547 -2.42 7.50 -25.68
N VAL A 548 -2.98 7.07 -24.56
CA VAL A 548 -4.37 6.63 -24.50
C VAL A 548 -5.25 7.84 -24.21
N GLU A 549 -6.09 8.24 -25.17
CA GLU A 549 -7.14 9.23 -24.95
C GLU A 549 -8.25 8.60 -24.09
N TYR A 550 -8.40 9.06 -22.86
CA TYR A 550 -9.49 8.65 -21.98
C TYR A 550 -10.75 9.46 -22.31
N LYS A 551 -11.69 8.86 -23.00
CA LYS A 551 -13.04 9.43 -23.15
C LYS A 551 -13.89 9.10 -21.93
N LYS A 552 -14.14 10.13 -21.12
CA LYS A 552 -15.19 10.30 -20.12
C LYS A 552 -15.13 9.49 -18.81
N ALA A 553 -14.79 10.16 -17.74
CA ALA A 553 -15.42 9.98 -16.44
C ALA A 553 -15.74 11.36 -15.84
N TYR A 554 -16.77 11.44 -15.06
CA TYR A 554 -17.39 12.65 -14.51
C TYR A 554 -16.47 13.41 -13.55
N TYR A 555 -16.52 14.73 -13.56
CA TYR A 555 -15.93 15.73 -12.64
C TYR A 555 -14.41 15.64 -12.33
N GLU A 556 -13.80 14.46 -12.30
CA GLU A 556 -12.34 14.24 -12.24
C GLU A 556 -11.63 14.59 -13.56
N GLN A 557 -12.37 14.92 -14.59
CA GLN A 557 -11.83 15.38 -15.86
C GLN A 557 -10.92 16.60 -15.73
N ALA A 558 -10.95 17.27 -14.58
CA ALA A 558 -10.10 18.41 -14.30
C ALA A 558 -8.78 18.01 -13.59
N LEU A 559 -8.68 16.88 -12.90
CA LEU A 559 -7.44 16.41 -12.25
C LEU A 559 -6.54 15.65 -13.22
N ILE A 560 -6.06 16.34 -14.25
CA ILE A 560 -5.33 15.73 -15.37
C ILE A 560 -3.81 15.91 -15.30
N HIS A 561 -3.33 16.74 -14.37
CA HIS A 561 -1.92 17.08 -14.28
C HIS A 561 -1.31 16.45 -13.03
N ARG A 562 -0.20 15.74 -13.19
CA ARG A 562 0.51 15.09 -12.08
C ARG A 562 1.70 15.93 -11.62
N THR A 563 1.82 16.11 -10.31
CA THR A 563 2.93 16.81 -9.65
C THR A 563 4.13 15.88 -9.43
N LEU A 564 5.29 16.46 -9.05
CA LEU A 564 6.48 15.69 -8.64
C LEU A 564 6.26 14.85 -7.38
N LYS A 565 5.41 15.33 -6.46
CA LYS A 565 4.98 14.60 -5.26
C LYS A 565 4.09 13.39 -5.61
N GLY A 566 3.44 13.42 -6.78
CA GLY A 566 2.54 12.36 -7.24
C GLY A 566 1.06 12.72 -7.19
N ASP A 567 0.70 13.87 -6.63
CA ASP A 567 -0.67 14.35 -6.58
C ASP A 567 -1.21 14.66 -7.98
N LEU A 568 -2.51 14.50 -8.19
CA LEU A 568 -3.20 14.97 -9.37
C LEU A 568 -3.83 16.33 -9.09
N VAL A 569 -3.61 17.30 -9.97
CA VAL A 569 -4.11 18.68 -9.84
C VAL A 569 -4.85 19.12 -11.10
N ARG A 570 -5.66 20.17 -11.01
CA ARG A 570 -6.58 20.59 -12.07
C ARG A 570 -5.92 21.38 -13.17
N SER A 571 -4.91 22.16 -12.87
CA SER A 571 -4.29 23.08 -13.83
C SER A 571 -2.77 22.91 -13.91
N LYS A 572 -2.19 23.38 -15.01
CA LYS A 572 -0.72 23.43 -15.17
C LYS A 572 -0.08 24.40 -14.18
N SER A 573 -0.79 25.46 -13.82
CA SER A 573 -0.35 26.43 -12.82
C SER A 573 -0.23 25.77 -11.44
N GLU A 574 -1.19 24.96 -11.06
CA GLU A 574 -1.14 24.18 -9.80
C GLU A 574 -0.01 23.14 -9.78
N VAL A 575 0.31 22.51 -10.94
CA VAL A 575 1.51 21.64 -11.03
C VAL A 575 2.78 22.40 -10.71
N ILE A 576 2.90 23.63 -11.24
CA ILE A 576 4.10 24.44 -11.03
C ILE A 576 4.22 24.82 -9.56
N ILE A 577 3.13 25.28 -8.94
CA ILE A 577 3.08 25.63 -7.50
C ILE A 577 3.43 24.39 -6.66
N ALA A 578 2.75 23.29 -6.88
CA ALA A 578 2.96 22.04 -6.15
C ALA A 578 4.41 21.52 -6.25
N ASN A 579 4.98 21.57 -7.45
CA ASN A 579 6.36 21.15 -7.68
C ASN A 579 7.37 22.08 -7.01
N MET A 580 7.11 23.38 -6.99
CA MET A 580 7.97 24.36 -6.33
C MET A 580 7.91 24.22 -4.79
N LEU A 581 6.74 23.95 -4.22
CA LEU A 581 6.59 23.60 -2.79
C LEU A 581 7.36 22.33 -2.46
N TYR A 582 7.20 21.29 -3.26
CA TYR A 582 7.90 20.01 -3.07
C TYR A 582 9.43 20.15 -3.22
N GLU A 583 9.92 20.91 -4.21
CA GLU A 583 11.35 21.18 -4.39
C GLU A 583 11.95 22.02 -3.25
N ALA A 584 11.12 22.88 -2.62
CA ALA A 584 11.50 23.65 -1.43
C ALA A 584 11.44 22.82 -0.13
N GLY A 585 11.02 21.56 -0.20
CA GLY A 585 10.89 20.69 0.97
C GLY A 585 9.68 20.99 1.83
N ILE A 586 8.71 21.75 1.31
CA ILE A 586 7.48 22.15 2.01
C ILE A 586 6.40 21.10 1.76
N GLU A 587 5.92 20.49 2.85
CA GLU A 587 4.79 19.56 2.81
C GLU A 587 3.49 20.34 2.65
N TYR A 588 2.66 19.88 1.71
CA TYR A 588 1.34 20.44 1.43
C TYR A 588 0.30 19.35 1.25
N GLU A 589 -0.96 19.66 1.51
CA GLU A 589 -2.13 18.88 1.14
C GLU A 589 -2.90 19.64 0.04
N TYR A 590 -3.12 18.98 -1.09
CA TYR A 590 -3.86 19.53 -2.23
C TYR A 590 -5.37 19.34 -2.00
N GLU A 591 -6.17 20.40 -2.22
CA GLU A 591 -7.63 20.40 -2.08
C GLU A 591 -8.13 19.79 -0.74
N LYS A 592 -7.46 20.13 0.37
CA LYS A 592 -7.88 19.71 1.72
C LYS A 592 -9.18 20.43 2.10
N GLU A 593 -10.16 19.67 2.59
CA GLU A 593 -11.41 20.24 3.09
C GLU A 593 -11.16 21.11 4.33
N LEU A 594 -11.62 22.35 4.24
CA LEU A 594 -11.62 23.35 5.31
C LEU A 594 -13.05 23.56 5.80
N ASP A 595 -13.35 23.08 7.00
CA ASP A 595 -14.66 23.25 7.62
C ASP A 595 -14.76 24.64 8.27
N LEU A 596 -15.66 25.47 7.75
CA LEU A 596 -15.98 26.81 8.25
C LEU A 596 -17.28 26.84 9.11
N GLY A 597 -17.68 25.69 9.65
CA GLY A 597 -18.85 25.55 10.50
C GLY A 597 -20.16 25.85 9.76
N GLU A 598 -20.95 26.83 10.24
CA GLU A 598 -22.23 27.17 9.61
C GLU A 598 -22.10 27.71 8.17
N ASP A 599 -20.93 28.22 7.78
CA ASP A 599 -20.67 28.74 6.45
C ASP A 599 -20.23 27.62 5.46
N GLY A 600 -20.19 26.34 5.93
CA GLY A 600 -19.97 25.15 5.14
C GLY A 600 -18.49 24.88 4.82
N ILE A 601 -18.24 23.84 4.04
CA ILE A 601 -16.90 23.41 3.66
C ILE A 601 -16.37 24.26 2.50
N ARG A 602 -15.08 24.61 2.55
CA ARG A 602 -14.31 25.22 1.46
C ARG A 602 -13.10 24.38 1.17
N ILE A 603 -12.60 24.51 -0.05
CA ILE A 603 -11.46 23.69 -0.53
C ILE A 603 -10.44 24.68 -1.09
N PRO A 604 -9.39 25.03 -0.34
CA PRO A 604 -8.24 25.75 -0.86
C PRO A 604 -7.44 24.88 -1.83
N ASP A 605 -6.75 25.49 -2.80
CA ASP A 605 -5.91 24.72 -3.74
C ASP A 605 -4.81 23.95 -2.99
N PHE A 606 -4.16 24.62 -2.04
CA PHE A 606 -3.19 23.96 -1.16
C PHE A 606 -3.37 24.40 0.30
N THR A 607 -3.23 23.45 1.20
CA THR A 607 -3.13 23.68 2.65
C THR A 607 -1.73 23.27 3.11
N ILE A 608 -1.06 24.17 3.85
CA ILE A 608 0.33 24.01 4.29
C ILE A 608 0.37 24.22 5.79
N ASP A 609 0.66 23.19 6.54
CA ASP A 609 0.84 23.24 7.98
C ASP A 609 2.32 23.53 8.27
N ASP A 610 2.65 24.79 8.58
CA ASP A 610 4.00 25.18 8.95
C ASP A 610 4.30 24.83 10.41
N ALA A 611 5.12 23.83 10.60
CA ALA A 611 5.51 23.33 11.91
C ALA A 611 6.40 24.30 12.69
N GLU A 612 7.10 25.23 12.02
CA GLU A 612 8.01 26.18 12.68
C GLU A 612 7.23 27.36 13.29
N SER A 613 6.28 27.90 12.58
CA SER A 613 5.43 29.00 13.09
C SER A 613 4.17 28.52 13.80
N GLY A 614 3.77 27.25 13.61
CA GLY A 614 2.49 26.72 14.05
C GLY A 614 1.30 27.30 13.29
N THR A 615 1.53 27.94 12.15
CA THR A 615 0.50 28.58 11.31
C THR A 615 0.09 27.63 10.19
N CYS A 616 -1.21 27.49 9.97
CA CYS A 616 -1.73 26.83 8.79
C CYS A 616 -1.93 27.86 7.69
N PHE A 617 -1.23 27.72 6.58
CA PHE A 617 -1.37 28.56 5.40
C PHE A 617 -2.31 27.93 4.38
N TYR A 618 -3.15 28.74 3.77
CA TYR A 618 -4.04 28.37 2.68
C TYR A 618 -3.59 29.07 1.42
N TRP A 619 -3.43 28.33 0.33
CA TRP A 619 -3.01 28.90 -0.96
C TRP A 619 -4.15 28.78 -1.97
N GLU A 620 -4.45 29.88 -2.65
CA GLU A 620 -5.40 29.97 -3.75
C GLU A 620 -4.70 30.50 -4.99
N HIS A 621 -4.91 29.85 -6.13
CA HIS A 621 -4.38 30.28 -7.41
C HIS A 621 -5.50 30.82 -8.31
N CYS A 622 -5.49 32.09 -8.61
CA CYS A 622 -6.51 32.79 -9.40
C CYS A 622 -6.10 32.89 -10.87
N GLY A 623 -6.47 31.90 -11.69
CA GLY A 623 -6.08 31.84 -13.10
C GLY A 623 -6.91 32.73 -14.06
N MET A 624 -8.06 33.29 -13.63
CA MET A 624 -9.02 33.94 -14.53
C MET A 624 -9.60 35.26 -14.00
N LEU A 625 -8.81 36.05 -13.28
CA LEU A 625 -9.28 37.32 -12.68
C LEU A 625 -9.75 38.36 -13.72
N GLY A 626 -9.39 38.22 -14.99
CA GLY A 626 -9.93 39.02 -16.08
C GLY A 626 -11.40 38.76 -16.43
N ASP A 627 -11.96 37.63 -15.99
CA ASP A 627 -13.38 37.32 -16.13
C ASP A 627 -14.19 37.93 -14.98
N ALA A 628 -15.18 38.78 -15.32
CA ALA A 628 -15.96 39.51 -14.31
C ALA A 628 -16.78 38.59 -13.38
N SER A 629 -17.26 37.45 -13.87
CA SER A 629 -18.02 36.49 -13.08
C SER A 629 -17.11 35.73 -12.13
N TYR A 630 -15.96 35.29 -12.61
CA TYR A 630 -14.94 34.61 -11.81
C TYR A 630 -14.43 35.53 -10.68
N ASN A 631 -14.09 36.77 -11.02
CA ASN A 631 -13.62 37.76 -10.03
C ASN A 631 -14.67 38.02 -8.95
N LYS A 632 -15.96 38.11 -9.30
CA LYS A 632 -17.03 38.30 -8.32
C LYS A 632 -17.07 37.10 -7.33
N HIS A 633 -17.04 35.85 -7.82
CA HIS A 633 -17.03 34.68 -6.95
C HIS A 633 -15.77 34.61 -6.07
N TRP A 634 -14.63 35.03 -6.62
CA TRP A 634 -13.40 35.13 -5.84
C TRP A 634 -13.52 36.15 -4.68
N GLN A 635 -14.09 37.34 -4.93
CA GLN A 635 -14.29 38.34 -3.87
C GLN A 635 -15.25 37.81 -2.79
N GLU A 636 -16.29 37.09 -3.17
CA GLU A 636 -17.21 36.46 -2.22
C GLU A 636 -16.50 35.39 -1.38
N LYS A 637 -15.66 34.53 -1.99
CA LYS A 637 -14.83 33.51 -1.32
C LYS A 637 -13.84 34.15 -0.35
N LYS A 638 -13.17 35.19 -0.78
CA LYS A 638 -12.20 35.95 0.02
C LYS A 638 -12.84 36.60 1.25
N ALA A 639 -14.00 37.28 1.08
CA ALA A 639 -14.74 37.86 2.19
C ALA A 639 -15.17 36.81 3.24
N LEU A 640 -15.48 35.59 2.77
CA LEU A 640 -15.80 34.48 3.64
C LEU A 640 -14.56 34.01 4.43
N TYR A 641 -13.41 33.87 3.78
CA TYR A 641 -12.16 33.55 4.42
C TYR A 641 -11.78 34.58 5.50
N GLU A 642 -11.90 35.87 5.21
CA GLU A 642 -11.63 36.95 6.17
C GLU A 642 -12.55 36.86 7.39
N LYS A 643 -13.83 36.48 7.22
CA LYS A 643 -14.78 36.25 8.35
C LYS A 643 -14.28 35.16 9.31
N HIS A 644 -13.50 34.19 8.80
CA HIS A 644 -12.94 33.09 9.56
C HIS A 644 -11.47 33.27 9.93
N ASN A 645 -10.96 34.51 9.94
CA ASN A 645 -9.57 34.87 10.25
C ASN A 645 -8.54 34.24 9.27
N ILE A 646 -8.95 33.99 8.03
CA ILE A 646 -8.07 33.58 6.96
C ILE A 646 -7.86 34.79 6.06
N VAL A 647 -6.74 35.50 6.27
CA VAL A 647 -6.50 36.84 5.75
C VAL A 647 -5.36 36.84 4.75
N GLU A 648 -5.55 37.44 3.58
CA GLU A 648 -4.50 37.59 2.58
C GLU A 648 -3.33 38.40 3.14
N GLY A 649 -2.13 37.90 2.98
CA GLY A 649 -0.92 38.52 3.52
C GLY A 649 -0.55 38.06 4.92
N GLU A 650 -1.41 37.33 5.61
CA GLU A 650 -1.16 36.69 6.90
C GLU A 650 -1.04 35.16 6.74
N ASN A 651 -2.16 34.48 6.55
CA ASN A 651 -2.24 33.02 6.40
C ASN A 651 -2.99 32.56 5.13
N LEU A 652 -3.42 33.50 4.28
CA LEU A 652 -3.92 33.24 2.94
C LEU A 652 -2.91 33.75 1.91
N ILE A 653 -2.36 32.82 1.14
CA ILE A 653 -1.46 33.10 0.03
C ILE A 653 -2.26 33.10 -1.27
N VAL A 654 -2.23 34.19 -2.01
CA VAL A 654 -2.93 34.34 -3.29
C VAL A 654 -1.90 34.51 -4.41
N SER A 655 -2.03 33.71 -5.45
CA SER A 655 -1.24 33.83 -6.69
C SER A 655 -2.14 33.97 -7.89
N GLU A 656 -1.63 34.63 -8.93
CA GLU A 656 -2.40 34.98 -10.13
C GLU A 656 -1.64 34.59 -11.42
N ASP A 657 -2.35 34.23 -12.47
CA ASP A 657 -1.77 34.11 -13.79
C ASP A 657 -1.39 35.48 -14.34
N SER A 658 -0.33 35.53 -15.13
CA SER A 658 0.07 36.76 -15.83
C SER A 658 -0.98 37.15 -16.86
N LEU A 659 -1.05 38.44 -17.24
CA LEU A 659 -1.97 38.99 -18.24
C LEU A 659 -1.90 38.27 -19.61
N ASN A 660 -0.85 37.51 -19.85
CA ASN A 660 -0.66 36.73 -21.09
C ASN A 660 -1.02 35.23 -20.91
N GLY A 661 -1.70 34.86 -19.83
CA GLY A 661 -2.21 33.50 -19.62
C GLY A 661 -1.16 32.47 -19.20
N GLY A 662 -0.14 32.85 -18.47
CA GLY A 662 0.86 31.93 -17.93
C GLY A 662 1.27 32.27 -16.49
N ILE A 663 1.67 31.28 -15.71
CA ILE A 663 2.14 31.46 -14.34
C ILE A 663 3.56 32.05 -14.32
N ASP A 664 3.79 33.04 -13.46
CA ASP A 664 5.12 33.55 -13.17
C ASP A 664 5.79 32.77 -12.04
N SER A 665 6.66 31.83 -12.39
CA SER A 665 7.37 31.02 -11.41
C SER A 665 8.31 31.83 -10.49
N ALA A 666 8.75 33.03 -10.90
CA ALA A 666 9.55 33.90 -10.04
C ALA A 666 8.66 34.55 -8.97
N ALA A 667 7.42 34.92 -9.33
CA ALA A 667 6.43 35.41 -8.37
C ALA A 667 6.03 34.31 -7.38
N ILE A 668 5.79 33.08 -7.84
CA ILE A 668 5.51 31.95 -6.95
C ILE A 668 6.66 31.71 -5.98
N LYS A 669 7.89 31.72 -6.48
CA LYS A 669 9.05 31.56 -5.60
C LYS A 669 9.15 32.65 -4.53
N ALA A 670 8.89 33.90 -4.92
CA ALA A 670 8.89 35.02 -3.97
C ALA A 670 7.80 34.87 -2.87
N LEU A 671 6.64 34.29 -3.22
CA LEU A 671 5.60 33.96 -2.23
C LEU A 671 6.05 32.85 -1.27
N ILE A 672 6.67 31.80 -1.78
CA ILE A 672 7.24 30.72 -0.97
C ILE A 672 8.32 31.25 -0.02
N ASP A 673 9.26 32.02 -0.54
CA ASP A 673 10.34 32.61 0.26
C ASP A 673 9.81 33.62 1.32
N LYS A 674 8.70 34.26 1.05
CA LYS A 674 8.11 35.25 1.95
C LYS A 674 7.30 34.64 3.11
N TYR A 675 6.52 33.58 2.83
CA TYR A 675 5.54 33.05 3.78
C TYR A 675 5.93 31.70 4.40
N LEU A 676 6.81 30.94 3.74
CA LEU A 676 7.06 29.54 4.06
C LEU A 676 8.56 29.19 4.23
N GLN A 677 9.43 30.17 4.08
CA GLN A 677 10.87 30.11 4.36
C GLN A 677 11.31 31.37 5.12
#